data_5844181998a565491cec8d3ff37a4a8f
#
_entry.id   5844181998a565491cec8d3ff37a4a8f
#
_cell.length_a   1.000
_cell.length_b   1.000
_cell.length_c   1.000
_cell.angle_alpha   90.00
_cell.angle_beta   90.00
_cell.angle_gamma   90.00
#
_symmetry.space_group_name_H-M   'P 1'
#
loop_
_entity.id
_entity.type
_entity.pdbx_description
1 polymer ?
#
loop_
_entity_poly.entity_id
_entity_poly.type
_entity_poly.pdbx_seq_one_letter_code
_entity_poly.pdbx_strand_id
1 'polypeptide(L)'
;MSSEPERYDMEAGQMSADEGELERTLGFLEAMTLGGGTMIGAGIFILPGIAAETAGPASSISYAIAGFVALLAALSLSELATGMPIAGGSYHYVNRALGGLFGAVVGWGMWTGLMFASAFYMIGFGQYLVEPIPFLDGRVFIVALGLVGLVLLLGVNYYGTEESSAFQNVTIGAETAIILVFVAVGVFFIDPGNLEPFAPFGPDGVVATTGIVFISFLGFEIIATVAGEIKNPSRIIPLSMILSVVLVTILYVLVMLVSTGVIPFESLGDSPIPVSDVAVVYLGPVGVVAIVFAAIIAAISSSNSSILAASRVIYAMGRDGVVTDWFNVSHPRFYTPHRAIAATGGVTALLILVGLEVETIIALLAEAASFSFLVAYSLVHISLVVFRRADPDGYDPSFALPRPLYPAVPVLGVVLSLVVVSQMATVVVVIGSGIVAFGLVWYATYTRGRVVNEGLLGEAIRGKPAEPFRVVVPVANPTTQRGLLRLAAASAHANEDRGTPELVAVNVTPVAHPSPFQNVEAERFEHQRELLESAHDIAAEMDVTLRTRTVVAPDVGAAILDVLEEEDADEAILGWDGSLERDGNVFGATVDPVVRNASCDVSLVNLTNETIGTPVALIAPGHNAPVVAHQAVEFATVDGAVPTLLNVQSPRGKSDSGAEERGRSVVADAAEAAGLDPNEYEVQVVVADDIGRAVVEATSQYDTVCVGLSGRTEGSQIPFGTVTKRVVHDVPSNVALIRGS
;
A
#
# COMPACT_ATOMS: atom_id res chain seq x y z
N MET A 1 -53.57 0.33 -33.66
CA MET A 1 -53.22 -0.11 -32.32
C MET A 1 -51.71 0.05 -32.22
N SER A 2 -51.33 1.14 -31.60
CA SER A 2 -49.99 1.65 -31.40
C SER A 2 -49.31 0.92 -30.26
N SER A 3 -48.14 0.36 -30.47
CA SER A 3 -47.22 -0.08 -29.44
C SER A 3 -46.12 0.96 -29.27
N GLU A 4 -46.17 1.68 -28.17
CA GLU A 4 -45.14 2.57 -27.71
C GLU A 4 -43.86 1.76 -27.39
N PRO A 5 -42.66 2.28 -27.65
CA PRO A 5 -41.42 1.70 -27.14
C PRO A 5 -41.17 2.20 -25.73
N GLU A 6 -40.93 1.27 -24.81
CA GLU A 6 -40.46 1.52 -23.45
C GLU A 6 -39.16 2.33 -23.49
N ARG A 7 -39.21 3.47 -22.83
CA ARG A 7 -38.02 4.27 -22.50
C ARG A 7 -37.21 3.53 -21.44
N TYR A 8 -36.04 3.06 -21.80
CA TYR A 8 -34.97 2.81 -20.83
C TYR A 8 -34.42 4.17 -20.40
N ASP A 9 -34.85 4.63 -19.25
CA ASP A 9 -34.15 5.70 -18.52
C ASP A 9 -32.84 5.08 -17.97
N MET A 10 -31.75 5.25 -18.74
CA MET A 10 -30.41 5.12 -18.19
C MET A 10 -30.12 6.37 -17.37
N GLU A 11 -30.19 6.25 -16.07
CA GLU A 11 -29.59 7.18 -15.14
C GLU A 11 -28.05 7.22 -15.42
N ALA A 12 -27.64 8.16 -16.26
CA ALA A 12 -26.26 8.57 -16.36
C ALA A 12 -25.95 9.45 -15.15
N GLY A 13 -25.69 8.82 -14.03
CA GLY A 13 -25.32 9.47 -12.79
C GLY A 13 -24.26 8.67 -12.09
N GLN A 14 -23.08 9.26 -11.97
CA GLN A 14 -22.00 8.85 -11.07
C GLN A 14 -21.23 7.57 -11.46
N MET A 15 -20.45 7.63 -12.51
CA MET A 15 -19.15 6.95 -12.51
C MET A 15 -18.16 7.91 -11.85
N SER A 16 -18.21 7.96 -10.52
CA SER A 16 -17.16 8.49 -9.68
C SER A 16 -15.97 7.53 -9.68
N ALA A 17 -14.79 8.05 -9.43
CA ALA A 17 -13.48 7.41 -9.39
C ALA A 17 -13.37 6.26 -8.37
N ASP A 18 -14.07 5.13 -8.62
CA ASP A 18 -14.16 3.96 -7.75
C ASP A 18 -13.88 2.65 -8.54
N GLU A 19 -13.10 2.74 -9.62
CA GLU A 19 -12.65 1.57 -10.38
C GLU A 19 -11.45 0.90 -9.72
N GLY A 20 -11.63 0.35 -8.50
CA GLY A 20 -10.59 -0.43 -7.85
C GLY A 20 -10.88 -0.89 -6.43
N GLU A 21 -11.87 -0.36 -5.74
CA GLU A 21 -12.23 -0.89 -4.42
C GLU A 21 -13.00 -2.21 -4.58
N LEU A 22 -12.37 -3.30 -4.11
CA LEU A 22 -13.02 -4.60 -3.97
C LEU A 22 -14.24 -4.46 -3.05
N GLU A 23 -15.39 -5.03 -3.44
CA GLU A 23 -16.60 -4.98 -2.62
C GLU A 23 -16.36 -5.64 -1.26
N ARG A 24 -16.54 -4.90 -0.18
CA ARG A 24 -16.33 -5.38 1.21
C ARG A 24 -17.44 -6.31 1.63
N THR A 25 -17.26 -7.59 1.39
CA THR A 25 -18.28 -8.64 1.63
C THR A 25 -18.01 -9.45 2.88
N LEU A 26 -16.73 -9.63 3.31
CA LEU A 26 -16.32 -10.54 4.38
C LEU A 26 -16.57 -9.94 5.78
N GLY A 27 -17.35 -10.64 6.60
CA GLY A 27 -17.57 -10.32 8.01
C GLY A 27 -16.57 -11.02 8.94
N PHE A 28 -16.77 -10.89 10.26
CA PHE A 28 -15.87 -11.47 11.26
C PHE A 28 -15.81 -12.99 11.20
N LEU A 29 -16.93 -13.66 11.04
CA LEU A 29 -16.98 -15.12 11.02
C LEU A 29 -16.27 -15.67 9.77
N GLU A 30 -16.52 -15.07 8.62
CA GLU A 30 -15.88 -15.44 7.36
C GLU A 30 -14.37 -15.23 7.42
N ALA A 31 -13.91 -14.09 7.94
CA ALA A 31 -12.48 -13.82 8.12
C ALA A 31 -11.82 -14.80 9.11
N MET A 32 -12.51 -15.13 10.22
CA MET A 32 -12.01 -16.07 11.22
C MET A 32 -11.98 -17.51 10.69
N THR A 33 -12.99 -17.94 9.93
CA THR A 33 -12.99 -19.28 9.30
C THR A 33 -11.97 -19.36 8.19
N LEU A 34 -11.75 -18.30 7.42
CA LEU A 34 -10.71 -18.26 6.39
C LEU A 34 -9.31 -18.45 7.01
N GLY A 35 -8.93 -17.67 8.04
CA GLY A 35 -7.64 -17.79 8.69
C GLY A 35 -7.53 -18.99 9.61
N GLY A 36 -8.45 -19.14 10.56
CA GLY A 36 -8.46 -20.22 11.54
C GLY A 36 -8.69 -21.60 10.92
N GLY A 37 -9.57 -21.69 9.94
CA GLY A 37 -9.84 -22.93 9.22
C GLY A 37 -8.67 -23.40 8.36
N THR A 38 -7.90 -22.48 7.77
CA THR A 38 -6.68 -22.85 7.04
C THR A 38 -5.58 -23.33 8.01
N MET A 39 -5.49 -22.77 9.20
CA MET A 39 -4.57 -23.26 10.25
C MET A 39 -4.97 -24.63 10.75
N ILE A 40 -6.28 -24.89 11.02
CA ILE A 40 -6.79 -26.22 11.38
C ILE A 40 -6.74 -27.10 10.13
N GLY A 41 -5.55 -27.42 9.70
CA GLY A 41 -5.28 -28.22 8.52
C GLY A 41 -4.76 -29.61 8.89
N ALA A 42 -4.24 -30.33 7.90
CA ALA A 42 -3.70 -31.68 8.09
C ALA A 42 -2.54 -31.76 9.09
N GLY A 43 -1.88 -30.62 9.40
CA GLY A 43 -0.77 -30.57 10.33
C GLY A 43 -1.09 -31.14 11.71
N ILE A 44 -2.30 -30.86 12.25
CA ILE A 44 -2.70 -31.36 13.57
C ILE A 44 -2.91 -32.88 13.61
N PHE A 45 -3.17 -33.50 12.46
CA PHE A 45 -3.35 -34.93 12.37
C PHE A 45 -2.05 -35.69 12.09
N ILE A 46 -1.12 -35.09 11.32
CA ILE A 46 0.11 -35.73 10.83
C ILE A 46 1.28 -35.50 11.79
N LEU A 47 1.45 -34.26 12.27
CA LEU A 47 2.65 -33.87 13.03
C LEU A 47 2.73 -34.38 14.49
N PRO A 48 1.64 -34.75 15.18
CA PRO A 48 1.75 -35.26 16.55
C PRO A 48 2.71 -36.46 16.73
N GLY A 49 2.80 -37.35 15.73
CA GLY A 49 3.77 -38.44 15.75
C GLY A 49 5.22 -37.93 15.73
N ILE A 50 5.54 -37.12 14.72
CA ILE A 50 6.88 -36.53 14.53
C ILE A 50 7.27 -35.65 15.74
N ALA A 51 6.31 -34.89 16.27
CA ALA A 51 6.52 -34.03 17.43
C ALA A 51 6.80 -34.87 18.70
N ALA A 52 6.09 -35.99 18.87
CA ALA A 52 6.30 -36.92 19.97
C ALA A 52 7.68 -37.61 19.86
N GLU A 53 8.09 -38.05 18.70
CA GLU A 53 9.41 -38.62 18.42
C GLU A 53 10.55 -37.64 18.77
N THR A 54 10.35 -36.33 18.50
CA THR A 54 11.42 -35.31 18.62
C THR A 54 11.48 -34.66 20.00
N ALA A 55 10.33 -34.43 20.69
CA ALA A 55 10.29 -33.75 22.00
C ALA A 55 9.57 -34.53 23.11
N GLY A 56 8.97 -35.68 22.79
CA GLY A 56 8.15 -36.42 23.75
C GLY A 56 6.90 -35.61 24.17
N PRO A 57 6.43 -35.79 25.44
CA PRO A 57 5.29 -35.02 25.95
C PRO A 57 5.50 -33.50 25.94
N ALA A 58 6.76 -33.02 26.01
CA ALA A 58 7.10 -31.60 25.94
C ALA A 58 6.82 -30.95 24.56
N SER A 59 6.47 -31.74 23.55
CA SER A 59 5.99 -31.23 22.25
C SER A 59 4.74 -30.33 22.38
N SER A 60 3.94 -30.51 23.43
CA SER A 60 2.86 -29.57 23.80
C SER A 60 3.39 -28.13 24.01
N ILE A 61 4.58 -27.99 24.63
CA ILE A 61 5.28 -26.68 24.77
C ILE A 61 5.77 -26.18 23.43
N SER A 62 6.23 -27.07 22.54
CA SER A 62 6.66 -26.68 21.18
C SER A 62 5.52 -26.03 20.38
N TYR A 63 4.30 -26.56 20.46
CA TYR A 63 3.13 -25.95 19.88
C TYR A 63 2.77 -24.60 20.53
N ALA A 64 2.94 -24.49 21.86
CA ALA A 64 2.70 -23.19 22.52
C ALA A 64 3.72 -22.14 22.09
N ILE A 65 5.00 -22.50 21.94
CA ILE A 65 6.04 -21.58 21.43
C ILE A 65 5.76 -21.20 19.97
N ALA A 66 5.44 -22.16 19.11
CA ALA A 66 5.10 -21.91 17.70
C ALA A 66 3.91 -20.96 17.58
N GLY A 67 2.85 -21.20 18.39
CA GLY A 67 1.69 -20.31 18.47
C GLY A 67 2.03 -18.91 18.97
N PHE A 68 2.95 -18.80 19.93
CA PHE A 68 3.42 -17.49 20.40
C PHE A 68 4.20 -16.74 19.32
N VAL A 69 5.08 -17.40 18.56
CA VAL A 69 5.79 -16.79 17.43
C VAL A 69 4.81 -16.37 16.34
N ALA A 70 3.82 -17.21 16.03
CA ALA A 70 2.74 -16.88 15.08
C ALA A 70 1.90 -15.68 15.58
N LEU A 71 1.64 -15.58 16.88
CA LEU A 71 0.91 -14.44 17.46
C LEU A 71 1.68 -13.13 17.30
N LEU A 72 3.01 -13.13 17.47
CA LEU A 72 3.82 -11.94 17.22
C LEU A 72 3.72 -11.50 15.76
N ALA A 73 3.75 -12.46 14.82
CA ALA A 73 3.57 -12.19 13.40
C ALA A 73 2.16 -11.65 13.09
N ALA A 74 1.12 -12.27 13.67
CA ALA A 74 -0.26 -11.83 13.52
C ALA A 74 -0.48 -10.39 14.04
N LEU A 75 0.15 -10.02 15.14
CA LEU A 75 0.11 -8.66 15.68
C LEU A 75 0.75 -7.64 14.72
N SER A 76 1.91 -7.95 14.17
CA SER A 76 2.60 -7.06 13.22
C SER A 76 1.85 -6.96 11.90
N LEU A 77 1.33 -8.07 11.37
CA LEU A 77 0.51 -8.09 10.16
C LEU A 77 -0.83 -7.36 10.35
N SER A 78 -1.44 -7.46 11.54
CA SER A 78 -2.68 -6.74 11.85
C SER A 78 -2.51 -5.24 11.75
N GLU A 79 -1.40 -4.70 12.22
CA GLU A 79 -1.10 -3.28 12.10
C GLU A 79 -0.85 -2.88 10.65
N LEU A 80 -0.02 -3.62 9.92
CA LEU A 80 0.25 -3.35 8.51
C LEU A 80 -1.01 -3.45 7.66
N ALA A 81 -1.84 -4.47 7.88
CA ALA A 81 -3.06 -4.70 7.12
C ALA A 81 -4.17 -3.67 7.41
N THR A 82 -4.21 -3.10 8.61
CA THR A 82 -5.14 -2.02 8.93
C THR A 82 -4.64 -0.65 8.47
N GLY A 83 -3.32 -0.47 8.38
CA GLY A 83 -2.71 0.75 7.84
C GLY A 83 -2.78 0.83 6.33
N MET A 84 -2.80 -0.32 5.65
CA MET A 84 -2.92 -0.43 4.18
C MET A 84 -3.80 -1.64 3.85
N PRO A 85 -5.13 -1.50 3.84
CA PRO A 85 -6.06 -2.60 3.58
C PRO A 85 -6.16 -2.92 2.08
N ILE A 86 -5.07 -3.40 1.49
CA ILE A 86 -4.94 -3.77 0.08
C ILE A 86 -4.61 -5.26 -0.08
N ALA A 87 -4.97 -5.84 -1.22
CA ALA A 87 -4.66 -7.23 -1.53
C ALA A 87 -3.16 -7.44 -1.75
N GLY A 88 -2.61 -8.58 -1.28
CA GLY A 88 -1.20 -8.96 -1.50
C GLY A 88 -0.44 -9.41 -0.26
N GLY A 89 -0.96 -9.16 0.94
CA GLY A 89 -0.43 -9.67 2.21
C GLY A 89 1.04 -9.37 2.45
N SER A 90 1.75 -10.30 3.09
CA SER A 90 3.14 -10.13 3.53
C SER A 90 4.11 -9.71 2.42
N TYR A 91 3.96 -10.26 1.20
CA TYR A 91 4.78 -9.88 0.05
C TYR A 91 4.67 -8.39 -0.24
N HIS A 92 3.45 -7.86 -0.29
CA HIS A 92 3.21 -6.46 -0.61
C HIS A 92 3.81 -5.51 0.43
N TYR A 93 3.59 -5.80 1.73
CA TYR A 93 4.12 -4.96 2.81
C TYR A 93 5.64 -4.93 2.83
N VAL A 94 6.30 -6.09 2.63
CA VAL A 94 7.76 -6.16 2.59
C VAL A 94 8.31 -5.45 1.36
N ASN A 95 7.71 -5.64 0.19
CA ASN A 95 8.13 -4.99 -1.05
C ASN A 95 8.02 -3.46 -0.94
N ARG A 96 6.94 -2.95 -0.35
CA ARG A 96 6.75 -1.50 -0.15
C ARG A 96 7.68 -0.92 0.91
N ALA A 97 7.90 -1.63 2.02
CA ALA A 97 8.79 -1.15 3.09
C ALA A 97 10.26 -1.21 2.73
N LEU A 98 10.71 -2.37 2.22
CA LEU A 98 12.15 -2.70 2.07
C LEU A 98 12.63 -2.68 0.62
N GLY A 99 11.71 -2.47 -0.33
CA GLY A 99 12.02 -2.41 -1.76
C GLY A 99 12.10 -3.78 -2.45
N GLY A 100 12.29 -3.74 -3.77
CA GLY A 100 12.22 -4.90 -4.65
C GLY A 100 13.21 -6.04 -4.33
N LEU A 101 14.35 -5.75 -3.70
CA LEU A 101 15.31 -6.77 -3.27
C LEU A 101 14.67 -7.72 -2.25
N PHE A 102 14.13 -7.18 -1.17
CA PHE A 102 13.49 -7.97 -0.12
C PHE A 102 12.13 -8.52 -0.58
N GLY A 103 11.43 -7.79 -1.44
CA GLY A 103 10.23 -8.27 -2.13
C GLY A 103 10.51 -9.55 -2.91
N ALA A 104 11.60 -9.61 -3.67
CA ALA A 104 12.00 -10.84 -4.38
C ALA A 104 12.29 -12.00 -3.42
N VAL A 105 13.03 -11.75 -2.32
CA VAL A 105 13.34 -12.79 -1.32
C VAL A 105 12.05 -13.35 -0.69
N VAL A 106 11.13 -12.47 -0.24
CA VAL A 106 9.87 -12.90 0.36
C VAL A 106 8.97 -13.59 -0.65
N GLY A 107 8.88 -13.05 -1.87
CA GLY A 107 8.07 -13.65 -2.93
C GLY A 107 8.50 -15.08 -3.27
N TRP A 108 9.79 -15.30 -3.50
CA TRP A 108 10.33 -16.65 -3.74
C TRP A 108 10.20 -17.55 -2.51
N GLY A 109 10.46 -17.02 -1.31
CA GLY A 109 10.29 -17.76 -0.04
C GLY A 109 8.85 -18.21 0.18
N MET A 110 7.87 -17.30 0.05
CA MET A 110 6.45 -17.64 0.22
C MET A 110 5.96 -18.62 -0.86
N TRP A 111 6.33 -18.41 -2.13
CA TRP A 111 5.92 -19.30 -3.19
C TRP A 111 6.44 -20.72 -2.98
N THR A 112 7.73 -20.88 -2.66
CA THR A 112 8.33 -22.19 -2.38
C THR A 112 7.80 -22.80 -1.07
N GLY A 113 7.62 -21.99 -0.02
CA GLY A 113 7.06 -22.43 1.25
C GLY A 113 5.64 -23.01 1.13
N LEU A 114 4.78 -22.36 0.32
CA LEU A 114 3.44 -22.85 0.03
C LEU A 114 3.45 -24.16 -0.79
N MET A 115 4.42 -24.35 -1.68
CA MET A 115 4.58 -25.61 -2.40
C MET A 115 5.07 -26.73 -1.48
N PHE A 116 5.98 -26.46 -0.54
CA PHE A 116 6.39 -27.41 0.48
C PHE A 116 5.18 -27.80 1.35
N ALA A 117 4.38 -26.83 1.79
CA ALA A 117 3.17 -27.09 2.56
C ALA A 117 2.15 -27.92 1.78
N SER A 118 1.89 -27.60 0.50
CA SER A 118 0.98 -28.37 -0.33
C SER A 118 1.45 -29.82 -0.55
N ALA A 119 2.76 -30.03 -0.77
CA ALA A 119 3.34 -31.37 -0.89
C ALA A 119 3.21 -32.17 0.42
N PHE A 120 3.49 -31.52 1.56
CA PHE A 120 3.28 -32.09 2.90
C PHE A 120 1.82 -32.54 3.10
N TYR A 121 0.84 -31.68 2.80
CA TYR A 121 -0.58 -32.01 2.94
C TYR A 121 -1.00 -33.16 2.01
N MET A 122 -0.50 -33.21 0.78
CA MET A 122 -0.88 -34.25 -0.19
C MET A 122 -0.24 -35.60 0.15
N ILE A 123 0.96 -35.65 0.71
CA ILE A 123 1.54 -36.90 1.21
C ILE A 123 0.77 -37.39 2.44
N GLY A 124 0.41 -36.50 3.37
CA GLY A 124 -0.43 -36.82 4.51
C GLY A 124 -1.83 -37.31 4.11
N PHE A 125 -2.45 -36.68 3.09
CA PHE A 125 -3.67 -37.17 2.48
C PHE A 125 -3.52 -38.64 2.02
N GLY A 126 -2.45 -38.94 1.31
CA GLY A 126 -2.15 -40.30 0.88
C GLY A 126 -1.97 -41.28 2.05
N GLN A 127 -1.27 -40.87 3.13
CA GLN A 127 -1.11 -41.70 4.35
C GLN A 127 -2.45 -42.04 4.99
N TYR A 128 -3.27 -41.03 5.31
CA TYR A 128 -4.56 -41.26 5.97
C TYR A 128 -5.55 -42.05 5.10
N LEU A 129 -5.38 -42.02 3.75
CA LEU A 129 -6.21 -42.80 2.84
C LEU A 129 -5.74 -44.25 2.70
N VAL A 130 -4.42 -44.50 2.72
CA VAL A 130 -3.81 -45.82 2.50
C VAL A 130 -3.81 -46.67 3.76
N GLU A 131 -3.38 -46.10 4.89
CA GLU A 131 -3.11 -46.84 6.13
C GLU A 131 -4.29 -47.67 6.68
N PRO A 132 -5.55 -47.19 6.63
CA PRO A 132 -6.68 -47.98 7.07
C PRO A 132 -7.03 -49.15 6.13
N ILE A 133 -6.39 -49.27 4.95
CA ILE A 133 -6.78 -50.22 3.89
C ILE A 133 -5.63 -51.23 3.67
N PRO A 134 -5.69 -52.45 4.27
CA PRO A 134 -4.57 -53.39 4.30
C PRO A 134 -4.00 -53.86 2.95
N PHE A 135 -4.75 -53.70 1.83
CA PHE A 135 -4.27 -54.09 0.51
C PHE A 135 -3.60 -52.95 -0.30
N LEU A 136 -3.60 -51.72 0.24
CA LEU A 136 -2.94 -50.54 -0.32
C LEU A 136 -1.65 -50.21 0.45
N ASP A 137 -0.91 -51.19 0.89
CA ASP A 137 0.30 -50.96 1.67
C ASP A 137 1.47 -50.46 0.79
N GLY A 138 2.22 -49.50 1.31
CA GLY A 138 3.47 -49.01 0.77
C GLY A 138 3.47 -47.57 0.25
N ARG A 139 4.67 -46.96 0.26
CA ARG A 139 4.92 -45.56 -0.14
C ARG A 139 4.45 -45.23 -1.54
N VAL A 140 4.47 -46.18 -2.47
CA VAL A 140 4.05 -45.97 -3.86
C VAL A 140 2.58 -45.58 -3.91
N PHE A 141 1.72 -46.22 -3.09
CA PHE A 141 0.31 -45.87 -3.04
C PHE A 141 0.07 -44.52 -2.36
N ILE A 142 0.80 -44.22 -1.30
CA ILE A 142 0.75 -42.91 -0.61
C ILE A 142 1.08 -41.78 -1.59
N VAL A 143 2.21 -41.88 -2.30
CA VAL A 143 2.65 -40.89 -3.26
C VAL A 143 1.68 -40.81 -4.48
N ALA A 144 1.24 -41.95 -4.99
CA ALA A 144 0.30 -42.00 -6.11
C ALA A 144 -1.04 -41.33 -5.78
N LEU A 145 -1.61 -41.61 -4.61
CA LEU A 145 -2.86 -40.96 -4.18
C LEU A 145 -2.67 -39.49 -3.86
N GLY A 146 -1.53 -39.09 -3.29
CA GLY A 146 -1.16 -37.69 -3.12
C GLY A 146 -1.07 -36.94 -4.46
N LEU A 147 -0.49 -37.54 -5.49
CA LEU A 147 -0.45 -36.98 -6.84
C LEU A 147 -1.85 -36.91 -7.49
N VAL A 148 -2.69 -37.92 -7.30
CA VAL A 148 -4.09 -37.90 -7.78
C VAL A 148 -4.85 -36.74 -7.11
N GLY A 149 -4.72 -36.61 -5.79
CA GLY A 149 -5.31 -35.48 -5.04
C GLY A 149 -4.81 -34.13 -5.57
N LEU A 150 -3.52 -33.98 -5.78
CA LEU A 150 -2.93 -32.76 -6.36
C LEU A 150 -3.52 -32.44 -7.75
N VAL A 151 -3.58 -33.42 -8.65
CA VAL A 151 -4.13 -33.21 -10.02
C VAL A 151 -5.59 -32.78 -9.98
N LEU A 152 -6.40 -33.36 -9.08
CA LEU A 152 -7.79 -32.95 -8.89
C LEU A 152 -7.87 -31.50 -8.41
N LEU A 153 -7.06 -31.10 -7.41
CA LEU A 153 -7.02 -29.74 -6.90
C LEU A 153 -6.52 -28.73 -7.95
N LEU A 154 -5.52 -29.09 -8.75
CA LEU A 154 -5.07 -28.26 -9.86
C LEU A 154 -6.19 -28.06 -10.89
N GLY A 155 -6.98 -29.10 -11.16
CA GLY A 155 -8.19 -29.01 -12.01
C GLY A 155 -9.19 -28.01 -11.44
N VAL A 156 -9.54 -28.12 -10.16
CA VAL A 156 -10.47 -27.19 -9.48
C VAL A 156 -9.96 -25.75 -9.59
N ASN A 157 -8.70 -25.49 -9.25
CA ASN A 157 -8.11 -24.14 -9.33
C ASN A 157 -8.02 -23.62 -10.78
N TYR A 158 -7.79 -24.49 -11.76
CA TYR A 158 -7.74 -24.13 -13.18
C TYR A 158 -9.08 -23.65 -13.70
N TYR A 159 -10.16 -24.34 -13.36
CA TYR A 159 -11.53 -23.98 -13.77
C TYR A 159 -12.10 -22.79 -12.98
N GLY A 160 -11.50 -22.43 -11.86
CA GLY A 160 -11.92 -21.28 -11.06
C GLY A 160 -13.29 -21.48 -10.41
N THR A 161 -13.54 -22.66 -9.89
CA THR A 161 -14.77 -22.90 -9.12
C THR A 161 -14.70 -22.12 -7.81
N GLU A 162 -15.62 -21.17 -7.64
CA GLU A 162 -15.83 -20.51 -6.35
C GLU A 162 -16.34 -21.59 -5.37
N GLU A 163 -15.48 -21.98 -4.41
CA GLU A 163 -15.96 -22.76 -3.29
C GLU A 163 -17.01 -21.92 -2.55
N SER A 164 -18.22 -22.44 -2.44
CA SER A 164 -19.26 -21.79 -1.64
C SER A 164 -18.72 -21.61 -0.21
N SER A 165 -18.64 -20.35 0.27
CA SER A 165 -18.24 -20.03 1.65
C SER A 165 -19.02 -20.86 2.68
N ALA A 166 -20.26 -21.21 2.36
CA ALA A 166 -21.09 -22.10 3.17
C ALA A 166 -20.52 -23.53 3.26
N PHE A 167 -20.00 -24.08 2.16
CA PHE A 167 -19.40 -25.42 2.16
C PHE A 167 -18.10 -25.43 2.98
N GLN A 168 -17.25 -24.44 2.79
CA GLN A 168 -16.03 -24.29 3.57
C GLN A 168 -16.32 -24.13 5.07
N ASN A 169 -17.29 -23.31 5.46
CA ASN A 169 -17.69 -23.13 6.86
C ASN A 169 -18.22 -24.42 7.49
N VAL A 170 -19.01 -25.20 6.75
CA VAL A 170 -19.52 -26.51 7.23
C VAL A 170 -18.37 -27.50 7.43
N THR A 171 -17.43 -27.55 6.51
CA THR A 171 -16.27 -28.46 6.55
C THR A 171 -15.38 -28.15 7.75
N ILE A 172 -14.99 -26.88 7.93
CA ILE A 172 -14.18 -26.41 9.06
C ILE A 172 -14.92 -26.62 10.39
N GLY A 173 -16.22 -26.36 10.42
CA GLY A 173 -17.06 -26.61 11.58
C GLY A 173 -17.10 -28.09 11.97
N ALA A 174 -17.19 -29.00 11.01
CA ALA A 174 -17.15 -30.44 11.25
C ALA A 174 -15.78 -30.92 11.76
N GLU A 175 -14.69 -30.47 11.14
CA GLU A 175 -13.32 -30.78 11.59
C GLU A 175 -13.08 -30.30 13.01
N THR A 176 -13.41 -29.04 13.30
CA THR A 176 -13.27 -28.45 14.63
C THR A 176 -14.10 -29.23 15.66
N ALA A 177 -15.32 -29.60 15.32
CA ALA A 177 -16.17 -30.38 16.22
C ALA A 177 -15.57 -31.78 16.52
N ILE A 178 -15.02 -32.48 15.53
CA ILE A 178 -14.37 -33.78 15.69
C ILE A 178 -13.16 -33.64 16.62
N ILE A 179 -12.30 -32.62 16.41
CA ILE A 179 -11.12 -32.39 17.25
C ILE A 179 -11.54 -32.00 18.68
N LEU A 180 -12.58 -31.19 18.84
CA LEU A 180 -13.08 -30.84 20.18
C LEU A 180 -13.62 -32.08 20.93
N VAL A 181 -14.32 -32.98 20.25
CA VAL A 181 -14.75 -34.24 20.83
C VAL A 181 -13.55 -35.12 21.19
N PHE A 182 -12.55 -35.21 20.30
CA PHE A 182 -11.30 -35.92 20.56
C PHE A 182 -10.64 -35.41 21.84
N VAL A 183 -10.47 -34.11 22.01
CA VAL A 183 -9.88 -33.51 23.21
C VAL A 183 -10.78 -33.69 24.44
N ALA A 184 -12.06 -33.35 24.32
CA ALA A 184 -12.98 -33.36 25.48
C ALA A 184 -13.16 -34.75 26.10
N VAL A 185 -13.15 -35.79 25.26
CA VAL A 185 -13.24 -37.16 25.75
C VAL A 185 -11.84 -37.67 26.16
N GLY A 186 -10.81 -37.40 25.32
CA GLY A 186 -9.47 -37.93 25.54
C GLY A 186 -8.80 -37.49 26.85
N VAL A 187 -9.11 -36.27 27.32
CA VAL A 187 -8.59 -35.77 28.62
C VAL A 187 -8.89 -36.71 29.77
N PHE A 188 -9.99 -37.45 29.76
CA PHE A 188 -10.34 -38.41 30.80
C PHE A 188 -9.58 -39.74 30.71
N PHE A 189 -8.86 -39.97 29.59
CA PHE A 189 -8.08 -41.19 29.35
C PHE A 189 -6.57 -40.95 29.41
N ILE A 190 -6.13 -39.78 29.84
CA ILE A 190 -4.73 -39.46 30.06
C ILE A 190 -4.20 -40.32 31.19
N ASP A 191 -3.13 -41.09 30.93
CA ASP A 191 -2.33 -41.75 31.94
C ASP A 191 -1.13 -40.83 32.27
N PRO A 192 -1.03 -40.31 33.51
CA PRO A 192 0.12 -39.50 33.93
C PRO A 192 1.47 -40.18 33.73
N GLY A 193 1.53 -41.51 33.75
CA GLY A 193 2.75 -42.27 33.50
C GLY A 193 3.31 -42.10 32.08
N ASN A 194 2.44 -41.87 31.08
CA ASN A 194 2.86 -41.60 29.72
C ASN A 194 3.51 -40.22 29.55
N LEU A 195 3.32 -39.30 30.51
CA LEU A 195 3.92 -37.98 30.50
C LEU A 195 5.28 -37.91 31.18
N GLU A 196 5.81 -39.04 31.68
CA GLU A 196 7.10 -39.13 32.34
C GLU A 196 8.10 -40.01 31.54
N PRO A 197 9.30 -39.51 31.20
CA PRO A 197 9.81 -38.14 31.44
C PRO A 197 9.15 -37.11 30.53
N PHE A 198 8.78 -35.93 31.07
CA PHE A 198 8.04 -34.93 30.31
C PHE A 198 8.86 -34.36 29.13
N ALA A 199 10.15 -34.12 29.29
CA ALA A 199 11.05 -33.62 28.27
C ALA A 199 12.26 -34.53 28.07
N PRO A 200 12.10 -35.74 27.46
CA PRO A 200 13.16 -36.72 27.33
C PRO A 200 14.35 -36.24 26.49
N PHE A 201 14.11 -35.35 25.56
CA PHE A 201 15.12 -34.79 24.64
C PHE A 201 15.60 -33.36 25.02
N GLY A 202 15.20 -32.89 26.22
CA GLY A 202 15.60 -31.58 26.71
C GLY A 202 15.07 -30.37 25.93
N PRO A 203 15.58 -29.14 26.22
CA PRO A 203 15.14 -27.93 25.57
C PRO A 203 15.40 -27.91 24.06
N ASP A 204 16.49 -28.53 23.62
CA ASP A 204 16.87 -28.56 22.20
C ASP A 204 15.82 -29.31 21.36
N GLY A 205 15.32 -30.46 21.89
CA GLY A 205 14.20 -31.15 21.26
C GLY A 205 12.93 -30.31 21.16
N VAL A 206 12.61 -29.55 22.21
CA VAL A 206 11.44 -28.65 22.21
C VAL A 206 11.57 -27.56 21.13
N VAL A 207 12.73 -26.91 21.01
CA VAL A 207 12.93 -25.84 20.02
C VAL A 207 12.99 -26.39 18.60
N ALA A 208 13.65 -27.55 18.39
CA ALA A 208 13.67 -28.22 17.09
C ALA A 208 12.24 -28.57 16.62
N THR A 209 11.46 -29.21 17.52
CA THR A 209 10.05 -29.54 17.25
C THR A 209 9.22 -28.28 16.93
N THR A 210 9.51 -27.13 17.58
CA THR A 210 8.84 -25.85 17.26
C THR A 210 8.98 -25.49 15.79
N GLY A 211 10.18 -25.71 15.19
CA GLY A 211 10.41 -25.49 13.76
C GLY A 211 9.56 -26.40 12.87
N ILE A 212 9.44 -27.66 13.24
CA ILE A 212 8.64 -28.66 12.49
C ILE A 212 7.15 -28.30 12.55
N VAL A 213 6.62 -28.02 13.75
CA VAL A 213 5.17 -27.81 13.96
C VAL A 213 4.68 -26.41 13.55
N PHE A 214 5.59 -25.47 13.29
CA PHE A 214 5.22 -24.11 12.91
C PHE A 214 4.37 -24.03 11.63
N ILE A 215 4.54 -24.97 10.69
CA ILE A 215 3.69 -25.11 9.50
C ILE A 215 2.20 -25.17 9.84
N SER A 216 1.84 -25.75 11.00
CA SER A 216 0.44 -25.85 11.45
C SER A 216 -0.19 -24.50 11.79
N PHE A 217 0.60 -23.45 11.90
CA PHE A 217 0.12 -22.09 12.15
C PHE A 217 0.04 -21.26 10.88
N LEU A 218 0.41 -21.80 9.70
CA LEU A 218 0.27 -21.10 8.45
C LEU A 218 -1.21 -20.99 8.09
N GLY A 219 -1.63 -19.80 7.67
CA GLY A 219 -3.01 -19.54 7.25
C GLY A 219 -3.63 -18.27 7.82
N PHE A 220 -3.22 -17.80 9.02
CA PHE A 220 -3.75 -16.55 9.57
C PHE A 220 -3.42 -15.35 8.66
N GLU A 221 -2.32 -15.38 7.94
CA GLU A 221 -1.88 -14.35 7.02
C GLU A 221 -2.80 -14.19 5.80
N ILE A 222 -3.62 -15.20 5.49
CA ILE A 222 -4.61 -15.11 4.41
C ILE A 222 -5.62 -13.99 4.70
N ILE A 223 -5.93 -13.73 5.97
CA ILE A 223 -6.78 -12.60 6.38
C ILE A 223 -6.20 -11.27 5.88
N ALA A 224 -4.87 -11.10 5.94
CA ALA A 224 -4.20 -9.91 5.41
C ALA A 224 -4.20 -9.85 3.87
N THR A 225 -4.26 -10.99 3.17
CA THR A 225 -4.31 -10.99 1.69
C THR A 225 -5.67 -10.56 1.14
N VAL A 226 -6.73 -10.67 1.94
CA VAL A 226 -8.09 -10.26 1.60
C VAL A 226 -8.55 -9.03 2.38
N ALA A 227 -7.62 -8.26 2.93
CA ALA A 227 -7.91 -7.10 3.77
C ALA A 227 -8.84 -6.07 3.10
N GLY A 228 -8.72 -5.89 1.78
CA GLY A 228 -9.58 -5.01 0.98
C GLY A 228 -11.05 -5.47 0.87
N GLU A 229 -11.33 -6.76 1.09
CA GLU A 229 -12.69 -7.36 1.02
C GLU A 229 -13.38 -7.42 2.39
N ILE A 230 -12.68 -7.06 3.49
CA ILE A 230 -13.18 -7.19 4.87
C ILE A 230 -14.01 -5.97 5.26
N LYS A 231 -15.21 -6.22 5.78
CA LYS A 231 -16.05 -5.20 6.41
C LYS A 231 -15.41 -4.69 7.70
N ASN A 232 -15.39 -3.38 7.93
CA ASN A 232 -14.77 -2.76 9.11
C ASN A 232 -13.36 -3.31 9.40
N PRO A 233 -12.41 -3.17 8.47
CA PRO A 233 -11.08 -3.78 8.54
C PRO A 233 -10.33 -3.41 9.83
N SER A 234 -10.52 -2.19 10.33
CA SER A 234 -9.94 -1.69 11.59
C SER A 234 -10.16 -2.59 12.81
N ARG A 235 -11.30 -3.27 12.88
CA ARG A 235 -11.68 -4.13 14.01
C ARG A 235 -11.62 -5.61 13.67
N ILE A 236 -12.07 -5.99 12.47
CA ILE A 236 -12.22 -7.40 12.10
C ILE A 236 -10.85 -8.02 11.82
N ILE A 237 -9.94 -7.34 11.12
CA ILE A 237 -8.61 -7.88 10.80
C ILE A 237 -7.84 -8.26 12.08
N PRO A 238 -7.56 -7.34 13.02
CA PRO A 238 -6.77 -7.71 14.19
C PRO A 238 -7.48 -8.74 15.06
N LEU A 239 -8.81 -8.60 15.24
CA LEU A 239 -9.56 -9.52 16.10
C LEU A 239 -9.59 -10.95 15.52
N SER A 240 -9.83 -11.10 14.22
CA SER A 240 -9.86 -12.43 13.58
C SER A 240 -8.47 -13.07 13.53
N MET A 241 -7.41 -12.31 13.21
CA MET A 241 -6.03 -12.85 13.17
C MET A 241 -5.58 -13.31 14.57
N ILE A 242 -5.69 -12.45 15.58
CA ILE A 242 -5.24 -12.74 16.94
C ILE A 242 -6.05 -13.89 17.54
N LEU A 243 -7.37 -13.84 17.44
CA LEU A 243 -8.24 -14.85 18.03
C LEU A 243 -8.07 -16.21 17.36
N SER A 244 -7.92 -16.25 16.03
CA SER A 244 -7.63 -17.49 15.32
C SER A 244 -6.33 -18.15 15.81
N VAL A 245 -5.23 -17.39 15.91
CA VAL A 245 -3.95 -17.92 16.38
C VAL A 245 -4.06 -18.41 17.83
N VAL A 246 -4.70 -17.64 18.72
CA VAL A 246 -4.84 -18.01 20.14
C VAL A 246 -5.69 -19.28 20.31
N LEU A 247 -6.84 -19.35 19.64
CA LEU A 247 -7.73 -20.51 19.74
C LEU A 247 -7.09 -21.78 19.17
N VAL A 248 -6.42 -21.65 18.02
CA VAL A 248 -5.71 -22.77 17.39
C VAL A 248 -4.54 -23.21 18.25
N THR A 249 -3.79 -22.29 18.87
CA THR A 249 -2.70 -22.64 19.81
C THR A 249 -3.22 -23.47 20.97
N ILE A 250 -4.30 -23.02 21.62
CA ILE A 250 -4.92 -23.75 22.71
C ILE A 250 -5.34 -25.16 22.29
N LEU A 251 -6.00 -25.24 21.12
CA LEU A 251 -6.47 -26.50 20.58
C LEU A 251 -5.32 -27.47 20.31
N TYR A 252 -4.24 -27.01 19.70
CA TYR A 252 -3.06 -27.83 19.37
C TYR A 252 -2.31 -28.31 20.61
N VAL A 253 -2.12 -27.44 21.59
CA VAL A 253 -1.55 -27.82 22.88
C VAL A 253 -2.38 -28.92 23.55
N LEU A 254 -3.71 -28.81 23.53
CA LEU A 254 -4.61 -29.81 24.10
C LEU A 254 -4.58 -31.14 23.34
N VAL A 255 -4.61 -31.09 21.98
CA VAL A 255 -4.50 -32.29 21.15
C VAL A 255 -3.19 -33.01 21.44
N MET A 256 -2.08 -32.27 21.52
CA MET A 256 -0.79 -32.88 21.78
C MET A 256 -0.68 -33.49 23.19
N LEU A 257 -1.21 -32.77 24.19
CA LEU A 257 -1.24 -33.24 25.57
C LEU A 257 -2.10 -34.55 25.70
N VAL A 258 -3.27 -34.60 25.03
CA VAL A 258 -4.11 -35.80 24.98
C VAL A 258 -3.38 -36.92 24.23
N SER A 259 -2.77 -36.64 23.11
CA SER A 259 -2.11 -37.66 22.30
C SER A 259 -0.97 -38.34 23.03
N THR A 260 -0.06 -37.57 23.66
CA THR A 260 1.07 -38.10 24.42
C THR A 260 0.66 -38.62 25.79
N GLY A 261 -0.48 -38.22 26.33
CA GLY A 261 -1.01 -38.72 27.60
C GLY A 261 -1.79 -40.02 27.48
N VAL A 262 -2.40 -40.30 26.34
CA VAL A 262 -3.20 -41.53 26.12
C VAL A 262 -2.33 -42.68 25.63
N ILE A 263 -1.35 -42.39 24.75
CA ILE A 263 -0.41 -43.40 24.22
C ILE A 263 1.01 -42.96 24.55
N PRO A 264 1.93 -43.90 24.91
CA PRO A 264 3.34 -43.60 25.08
C PRO A 264 3.92 -42.90 23.84
N PHE A 265 4.74 -41.88 24.07
CA PHE A 265 5.26 -41.02 23.02
C PHE A 265 6.09 -41.79 21.96
N GLU A 266 6.78 -42.88 22.37
CA GLU A 266 7.52 -43.73 21.45
C GLU A 266 6.58 -44.42 20.44
N SER A 267 5.46 -44.98 20.94
CA SER A 267 4.46 -45.63 20.08
C SER A 267 3.74 -44.63 19.18
N LEU A 268 3.56 -43.40 19.69
CA LEU A 268 2.97 -42.32 18.91
C LEU A 268 3.91 -41.85 17.78
N GLY A 269 5.24 -41.84 18.05
CA GLY A 269 6.26 -41.50 17.08
C GLY A 269 6.35 -42.47 15.91
N ASP A 270 6.14 -43.76 16.18
CA ASP A 270 6.17 -44.82 15.16
C ASP A 270 4.89 -44.86 14.29
N SER A 271 3.83 -44.11 14.68
CA SER A 271 2.55 -44.18 13.99
C SER A 271 2.49 -43.28 12.76
N PRO A 272 2.09 -43.78 11.57
CA PRO A 272 1.82 -42.95 10.38
C PRO A 272 0.49 -42.13 10.47
N ILE A 273 -0.45 -42.55 11.33
CA ILE A 273 -1.75 -41.87 11.56
C ILE A 273 -1.99 -41.61 13.06
N PRO A 274 -1.11 -40.84 13.72
CA PRO A 274 -0.98 -40.82 15.19
C PRO A 274 -2.30 -40.43 15.88
N VAL A 275 -3.02 -39.43 15.43
CA VAL A 275 -4.26 -38.99 16.09
C VAL A 275 -5.38 -40.05 15.96
N SER A 276 -5.39 -40.81 14.88
CA SER A 276 -6.32 -41.92 14.66
C SER A 276 -6.06 -43.05 15.65
N ASP A 277 -4.77 -43.39 15.93
CA ASP A 277 -4.38 -44.42 16.86
C ASP A 277 -4.67 -44.02 18.32
N VAL A 278 -4.57 -42.74 18.64
CA VAL A 278 -5.05 -42.21 19.93
C VAL A 278 -6.59 -42.33 20.03
N ALA A 279 -7.30 -41.96 18.98
CA ALA A 279 -8.75 -41.99 18.99
C ALA A 279 -9.34 -43.39 19.14
N VAL A 280 -8.67 -44.45 18.60
CA VAL A 280 -9.17 -45.81 18.71
C VAL A 280 -9.22 -46.29 20.19
N VAL A 281 -8.34 -45.79 21.06
CA VAL A 281 -8.25 -46.19 22.45
C VAL A 281 -9.53 -45.89 23.23
N TYR A 282 -10.17 -44.76 22.99
CA TYR A 282 -11.34 -44.32 23.76
C TYR A 282 -12.61 -44.04 22.93
N LEU A 283 -12.51 -43.85 21.61
CA LEU A 283 -13.66 -43.67 20.72
C LEU A 283 -13.91 -44.93 19.88
N GLY A 284 -13.00 -45.90 19.91
CA GLY A 284 -13.10 -47.12 19.13
C GLY A 284 -13.09 -46.86 17.61
N PRO A 285 -13.66 -47.81 16.82
CA PRO A 285 -13.67 -47.70 15.36
C PRO A 285 -14.37 -46.44 14.82
N VAL A 286 -15.36 -45.92 15.54
CA VAL A 286 -16.04 -44.67 15.16
C VAL A 286 -15.12 -43.48 15.21
N GLY A 287 -14.25 -43.47 16.25
CA GLY A 287 -13.19 -42.43 16.39
C GLY A 287 -12.21 -42.48 15.21
N VAL A 288 -11.76 -43.67 14.84
CA VAL A 288 -10.85 -43.86 13.69
C VAL A 288 -11.47 -43.26 12.41
N VAL A 289 -12.71 -43.68 12.09
CA VAL A 289 -13.40 -43.17 10.87
C VAL A 289 -13.56 -41.64 10.92
N ALA A 290 -13.95 -41.10 12.08
CA ALA A 290 -14.12 -39.65 12.22
C ALA A 290 -12.80 -38.89 12.04
N ILE A 291 -11.70 -39.35 12.66
CA ILE A 291 -10.38 -38.70 12.55
C ILE A 291 -9.82 -38.85 11.14
N VAL A 292 -9.90 -40.04 10.53
CA VAL A 292 -9.46 -40.26 9.15
C VAL A 292 -10.21 -39.36 8.18
N PHE A 293 -11.53 -39.26 8.31
CA PHE A 293 -12.38 -38.38 7.51
C PHE A 293 -11.97 -36.90 7.69
N ALA A 294 -11.79 -36.45 8.95
CA ALA A 294 -11.37 -35.10 9.23
C ALA A 294 -9.97 -34.79 8.64
N ALA A 295 -9.01 -35.71 8.81
CA ALA A 295 -7.66 -35.55 8.28
C ALA A 295 -7.61 -35.47 6.75
N ILE A 296 -8.41 -36.27 6.04
CA ILE A 296 -8.51 -36.26 4.58
C ILE A 296 -9.08 -34.91 4.10
N ILE A 297 -10.16 -34.44 4.70
CA ILE A 297 -10.77 -33.16 4.34
C ILE A 297 -9.82 -32.00 4.65
N ALA A 298 -9.20 -32.00 5.83
CA ALA A 298 -8.22 -31.01 6.22
C ALA A 298 -7.04 -30.93 5.25
N ALA A 299 -6.52 -32.09 4.80
CA ALA A 299 -5.42 -32.13 3.84
C ALA A 299 -5.81 -31.54 2.48
N ILE A 300 -7.02 -31.86 1.99
CA ILE A 300 -7.55 -31.33 0.73
C ILE A 300 -7.72 -29.80 0.84
N SER A 301 -8.38 -29.32 1.89
CA SER A 301 -8.66 -27.92 2.10
C SER A 301 -7.37 -27.08 2.24
N SER A 302 -6.42 -27.53 3.07
CA SER A 302 -5.16 -26.84 3.28
C SER A 302 -4.27 -26.82 2.05
N SER A 303 -4.22 -27.94 1.29
CA SER A 303 -3.48 -27.99 0.02
C SER A 303 -4.12 -27.09 -1.03
N ASN A 304 -5.45 -27.05 -1.12
CA ASN A 304 -6.17 -26.16 -2.04
C ASN A 304 -5.83 -24.68 -1.75
N SER A 305 -5.91 -24.28 -0.49
CA SER A 305 -5.56 -22.93 -0.04
C SER A 305 -4.09 -22.59 -0.34
N SER A 306 -3.17 -23.54 -0.14
CA SER A 306 -1.74 -23.37 -0.42
C SER A 306 -1.46 -23.21 -1.93
N ILE A 307 -2.08 -24.01 -2.80
CA ILE A 307 -1.95 -23.90 -4.26
C ILE A 307 -2.49 -22.57 -4.74
N LEU A 308 -3.66 -22.16 -4.24
CA LEU A 308 -4.30 -20.90 -4.60
C LEU A 308 -3.43 -19.71 -4.19
N ALA A 309 -2.95 -19.70 -2.93
CA ALA A 309 -2.08 -18.64 -2.41
C ALA A 309 -0.74 -18.60 -3.18
N ALA A 310 -0.07 -19.72 -3.42
CA ALA A 310 1.17 -19.81 -4.18
C ALA A 310 1.00 -19.27 -5.61
N SER A 311 -0.09 -19.63 -6.28
CA SER A 311 -0.40 -19.17 -7.63
C SER A 311 -0.63 -17.65 -7.66
N ARG A 312 -1.28 -17.08 -6.65
CA ARG A 312 -1.47 -15.62 -6.51
C ARG A 312 -0.16 -14.89 -6.23
N VAL A 313 0.72 -15.44 -5.39
CA VAL A 313 2.03 -14.84 -5.10
C VAL A 313 2.88 -14.74 -6.36
N ILE A 314 3.07 -15.83 -7.10
CA ILE A 314 3.91 -15.80 -8.31
C ILE A 314 3.26 -14.97 -9.43
N TYR A 315 1.93 -14.91 -9.51
CA TYR A 315 1.19 -14.03 -10.41
C TYR A 315 1.44 -12.56 -10.06
N ALA A 316 1.35 -12.19 -8.78
CA ALA A 316 1.63 -10.83 -8.30
C ALA A 316 3.08 -10.43 -8.57
N MET A 317 4.04 -11.33 -8.30
CA MET A 317 5.45 -11.11 -8.65
C MET A 317 5.64 -10.87 -10.15
N GLY A 318 4.86 -11.53 -11.01
CA GLY A 318 4.86 -11.31 -12.47
C GLY A 318 4.31 -9.92 -12.83
N ARG A 319 3.21 -9.52 -12.22
CA ARG A 319 2.61 -8.19 -12.40
C ARG A 319 3.56 -7.08 -11.96
N ASP A 320 4.24 -7.26 -10.85
CA ASP A 320 5.18 -6.30 -10.28
C ASP A 320 6.57 -6.34 -10.96
N GLY A 321 6.75 -7.13 -12.04
CA GLY A 321 8.01 -7.23 -12.79
C GLY A 321 9.15 -7.97 -12.07
N VAL A 322 8.87 -8.60 -10.91
CA VAL A 322 9.85 -9.37 -10.13
C VAL A 322 10.22 -10.67 -10.83
N VAL A 323 9.25 -11.30 -11.48
CA VAL A 323 9.46 -12.47 -12.36
C VAL A 323 8.93 -12.17 -13.76
N THR A 324 9.11 -13.14 -14.68
CA THR A 324 8.71 -12.96 -16.09
C THR A 324 7.20 -12.79 -16.23
N ASP A 325 6.76 -11.93 -17.17
CA ASP A 325 5.36 -11.68 -17.51
C ASP A 325 4.60 -12.94 -17.95
N TRP A 326 5.33 -14.04 -18.20
CA TRP A 326 4.75 -15.34 -18.49
C TRP A 326 3.82 -15.81 -17.38
N PHE A 327 4.10 -15.45 -16.12
CA PHE A 327 3.26 -15.79 -14.97
C PHE A 327 2.05 -14.86 -14.81
N ASN A 328 2.12 -13.64 -15.34
CA ASN A 328 1.06 -12.63 -15.26
C ASN A 328 0.03 -12.77 -16.40
N VAL A 329 -0.43 -14.00 -16.67
CA VAL A 329 -1.39 -14.27 -17.74
C VAL A 329 -2.60 -14.99 -17.17
N SER A 330 -3.77 -14.34 -17.25
CA SER A 330 -5.05 -14.95 -16.92
C SER A 330 -5.62 -15.74 -18.09
N HIS A 331 -6.33 -16.83 -17.79
CA HIS A 331 -7.00 -17.66 -18.82
C HIS A 331 -8.19 -16.90 -19.42
N PRO A 332 -8.33 -16.80 -20.75
CA PRO A 332 -9.33 -15.94 -21.40
C PRO A 332 -10.80 -16.35 -21.10
N ARG A 333 -11.06 -17.59 -20.68
CA ARG A 333 -12.40 -18.11 -20.39
C ARG A 333 -12.68 -18.22 -18.88
N PHE A 334 -11.68 -18.60 -18.08
CA PHE A 334 -11.86 -18.92 -16.66
C PHE A 334 -11.32 -17.82 -15.73
N TYR A 335 -10.62 -16.84 -16.29
CA TYR A 335 -10.00 -15.69 -15.56
C TYR A 335 -9.03 -16.11 -14.45
N THR A 336 -8.55 -17.36 -14.48
CA THR A 336 -7.60 -17.91 -13.52
C THR A 336 -6.14 -17.75 -14.00
N PRO A 337 -5.14 -17.61 -13.10
CA PRO A 337 -3.74 -17.52 -13.47
C PRO A 337 -3.17 -18.90 -13.82
N HIS A 338 -3.65 -19.48 -14.89
CA HIS A 338 -3.44 -20.89 -15.28
C HIS A 338 -1.96 -21.30 -15.38
N ARG A 339 -1.07 -20.38 -15.81
CA ARG A 339 0.36 -20.67 -15.92
C ARG A 339 1.03 -20.72 -14.54
N ALA A 340 0.62 -19.84 -13.64
CA ALA A 340 1.05 -19.83 -12.25
C ALA A 340 0.59 -21.11 -11.52
N ILE A 341 -0.67 -21.54 -11.74
CA ILE A 341 -1.22 -22.79 -11.21
C ILE A 341 -0.43 -24.00 -11.72
N ALA A 342 -0.16 -24.06 -13.03
CA ALA A 342 0.60 -25.17 -13.63
C ALA A 342 2.04 -25.26 -13.11
N ALA A 343 2.73 -24.14 -12.96
CA ALA A 343 4.08 -24.10 -12.42
C ALA A 343 4.11 -24.52 -10.94
N THR A 344 3.21 -23.97 -10.13
CA THR A 344 3.06 -24.35 -8.72
C THR A 344 2.77 -25.83 -8.58
N GLY A 345 1.81 -26.36 -9.34
CA GLY A 345 1.48 -27.79 -9.32
C GLY A 345 2.60 -28.69 -9.82
N GLY A 346 3.34 -28.26 -10.84
CA GLY A 346 4.49 -29.02 -11.35
C GLY A 346 5.60 -29.19 -10.32
N VAL A 347 5.97 -28.13 -9.62
CA VAL A 347 6.99 -28.19 -8.54
C VAL A 347 6.45 -28.99 -7.35
N THR A 348 5.19 -28.79 -6.94
CA THR A 348 4.57 -29.59 -5.87
C THR A 348 4.55 -31.07 -6.20
N ALA A 349 4.25 -31.45 -7.45
CA ALA A 349 4.30 -32.84 -7.90
C ALA A 349 5.71 -33.43 -7.79
N LEU A 350 6.74 -32.69 -8.18
CA LEU A 350 8.13 -33.13 -8.02
C LEU A 350 8.49 -33.35 -6.54
N LEU A 351 8.05 -32.47 -5.65
CA LEU A 351 8.27 -32.60 -4.20
C LEU A 351 7.57 -33.85 -3.64
N ILE A 352 6.35 -34.16 -4.07
CA ILE A 352 5.63 -35.37 -3.69
C ILE A 352 6.38 -36.62 -4.18
N LEU A 353 6.91 -36.60 -5.40
CA LEU A 353 7.70 -37.71 -5.97
C LEU A 353 8.98 -38.00 -5.17
N VAL A 354 9.61 -37.00 -4.57
CA VAL A 354 10.77 -37.21 -3.67
C VAL A 354 10.39 -38.10 -2.48
N GLY A 355 9.14 -38.15 -2.08
CA GLY A 355 8.62 -39.04 -1.05
C GLY A 355 8.73 -40.54 -1.36
N LEU A 356 9.04 -40.93 -2.60
CA LEU A 356 9.34 -42.33 -2.93
C LEU A 356 10.66 -42.81 -2.33
N GLU A 357 11.64 -41.90 -2.25
CA GLU A 357 13.01 -42.24 -1.86
C GLU A 357 13.35 -41.76 -0.43
N VAL A 358 12.74 -40.67 0.04
CA VAL A 358 13.08 -40.05 1.31
C VAL A 358 12.02 -40.39 2.38
N GLU A 359 12.44 -41.15 3.42
CA GLU A 359 11.53 -41.58 4.50
C GLU A 359 11.02 -40.40 5.36
N THR A 360 11.89 -39.45 5.63
CA THR A 360 11.61 -38.29 6.48
C THR A 360 11.02 -37.11 5.71
N ILE A 361 10.53 -37.35 4.48
CA ILE A 361 10.07 -36.27 3.58
C ILE A 361 9.01 -35.37 4.22
N ILE A 362 8.11 -35.95 5.01
CA ILE A 362 7.02 -35.20 5.68
C ILE A 362 7.60 -34.17 6.64
N ALA A 363 8.54 -34.57 7.51
CA ALA A 363 9.20 -33.67 8.45
C ALA A 363 10.00 -32.59 7.70
N LEU A 364 10.75 -32.99 6.66
CA LEU A 364 11.54 -32.06 5.86
C LEU A 364 10.68 -31.01 5.13
N LEU A 365 9.56 -31.41 4.56
CA LEU A 365 8.64 -30.50 3.89
C LEU A 365 7.97 -29.53 4.88
N ALA A 366 7.57 -30.05 6.05
CA ALA A 366 6.99 -29.22 7.11
C ALA A 366 7.98 -28.17 7.61
N GLU A 367 9.21 -28.59 7.86
CA GLU A 367 10.28 -27.72 8.37
C GLU A 367 10.74 -26.71 7.30
N ALA A 368 10.81 -27.11 6.02
CA ALA A 368 11.17 -26.22 4.90
C ALA A 368 10.08 -25.16 4.64
N ALA A 369 8.80 -25.51 4.75
CA ALA A 369 7.72 -24.55 4.74
C ALA A 369 7.83 -23.56 5.90
N SER A 370 8.03 -24.08 7.12
CA SER A 370 8.22 -23.27 8.34
C SER A 370 9.39 -22.30 8.19
N PHE A 371 10.55 -22.77 7.68
CA PHE A 371 11.71 -21.91 7.41
C PHE A 371 11.34 -20.71 6.51
N SER A 372 10.69 -21.00 5.40
CA SER A 372 10.32 -19.98 4.41
C SER A 372 9.43 -18.90 5.02
N PHE A 373 8.45 -19.29 5.83
CA PHE A 373 7.54 -18.35 6.47
C PHE A 373 8.16 -17.61 7.67
N LEU A 374 9.02 -18.26 8.46
CA LEU A 374 9.74 -17.57 9.54
C LEU A 374 10.68 -16.49 9.02
N VAL A 375 11.33 -16.73 7.89
CA VAL A 375 12.12 -15.69 7.18
C VAL A 375 11.21 -14.57 6.69
N ALA A 376 10.08 -14.90 6.05
CA ALA A 376 9.13 -13.91 5.56
C ALA A 376 8.56 -13.05 6.72
N TYR A 377 8.15 -13.67 7.83
CA TYR A 377 7.62 -12.94 8.98
C TYR A 377 8.69 -12.11 9.69
N SER A 378 9.95 -12.54 9.68
CA SER A 378 11.06 -11.69 10.16
C SER A 378 11.15 -10.40 9.35
N LEU A 379 10.99 -10.46 8.05
CA LEU A 379 10.97 -9.27 7.18
C LEU A 379 9.67 -8.45 7.36
N VAL A 380 8.54 -9.07 7.66
CA VAL A 380 7.30 -8.38 8.03
C VAL A 380 7.48 -7.57 9.32
N HIS A 381 8.11 -8.14 10.36
CA HIS A 381 8.42 -7.43 11.59
C HIS A 381 9.33 -6.21 11.33
N ILE A 382 10.35 -6.36 10.48
CA ILE A 382 11.23 -5.26 10.09
C ILE A 382 10.43 -4.20 9.31
N SER A 383 9.54 -4.62 8.41
CA SER A 383 8.70 -3.73 7.62
C SER A 383 7.80 -2.85 8.50
N LEU A 384 7.23 -3.41 9.57
CA LEU A 384 6.47 -2.62 10.56
C LEU A 384 7.30 -1.51 11.18
N VAL A 385 8.56 -1.81 11.54
CA VAL A 385 9.48 -0.80 12.10
C VAL A 385 9.80 0.28 11.08
N VAL A 386 9.97 -0.10 9.81
CA VAL A 386 10.24 0.83 8.70
C VAL A 386 9.04 1.74 8.48
N PHE A 387 7.82 1.20 8.35
CA PHE A 387 6.60 2.01 8.17
C PHE A 387 6.39 3.01 9.30
N ARG A 388 6.57 2.59 10.56
CA ARG A 388 6.42 3.50 11.71
C ARG A 388 7.50 4.58 11.80
N ARG A 389 8.67 4.38 11.18
CA ARG A 389 9.75 5.37 11.18
C ARG A 389 9.70 6.30 9.98
N ALA A 390 9.35 5.77 8.82
CA ALA A 390 9.20 6.54 7.60
C ALA A 390 7.91 7.38 7.62
N ASP A 391 6.87 6.89 8.31
CA ASP A 391 5.54 7.51 8.41
C ASP A 391 5.04 8.04 7.05
N PRO A 392 4.96 7.16 6.03
CA PRO A 392 4.63 7.60 4.69
C PRO A 392 3.15 7.97 4.58
N ASP A 393 2.84 8.91 3.70
CA ASP A 393 1.48 9.29 3.38
C ASP A 393 0.63 8.07 2.96
N GLY A 394 -0.61 8.00 3.44
CA GLY A 394 -1.49 6.86 3.22
C GLY A 394 -1.23 5.62 4.08
N TYR A 395 -0.37 5.71 5.10
CA TYR A 395 -0.23 4.70 6.16
C TYR A 395 -0.85 5.20 7.46
N ASP A 396 -2.13 4.94 7.66
CA ASP A 396 -2.87 5.29 8.89
C ASP A 396 -3.45 4.03 9.55
N PRO A 397 -2.66 3.34 10.40
CA PRO A 397 -3.10 2.09 11.03
C PRO A 397 -4.16 2.37 12.09
N SER A 398 -5.40 1.95 11.82
CA SER A 398 -6.48 2.00 12.79
C SER A 398 -6.29 1.03 13.98
N PHE A 399 -5.43 0.00 13.82
CA PHE A 399 -4.91 -0.83 14.90
C PHE A 399 -3.40 -0.65 14.97
N ALA A 400 -2.91 0.05 15.99
CA ALA A 400 -1.50 0.24 16.24
C ALA A 400 -1.07 -0.44 17.54
N LEU A 401 0.08 -1.13 17.52
CA LEU A 401 0.66 -1.73 18.73
C LEU A 401 0.96 -0.64 19.77
N PRO A 402 0.34 -0.70 20.97
CA PRO A 402 0.58 0.30 21.99
C PRO A 402 1.97 0.15 22.61
N ARG A 403 2.49 1.23 23.22
CA ARG A 403 3.65 1.14 24.09
C ARG A 403 3.25 0.40 25.38
N PRO A 404 4.03 -0.57 25.89
CA PRO A 404 5.39 -0.96 25.50
C PRO A 404 5.48 -2.11 24.48
N LEU A 405 4.37 -2.60 23.90
CA LEU A 405 4.40 -3.72 22.94
C LEU A 405 5.21 -3.37 21.67
N TYR A 406 5.21 -2.11 21.26
CA TYR A 406 6.14 -1.64 20.24
C TYR A 406 7.33 -0.92 20.92
N PRO A 407 8.60 -1.26 20.63
CA PRO A 407 9.07 -2.18 19.57
C PRO A 407 9.27 -3.63 20.00
N ALA A 408 8.80 -4.03 21.19
CA ALA A 408 9.07 -5.38 21.75
C ALA A 408 8.55 -6.51 20.82
N VAL A 409 7.32 -6.39 20.28
CA VAL A 409 6.71 -7.41 19.40
C VAL A 409 7.56 -7.65 18.15
N PRO A 410 7.89 -6.64 17.31
CA PRO A 410 8.69 -6.89 16.13
C PRO A 410 10.11 -7.40 16.44
N VAL A 411 10.76 -6.91 17.51
CA VAL A 411 12.11 -7.37 17.90
C VAL A 411 12.07 -8.82 18.36
N LEU A 412 11.14 -9.18 19.25
CA LEU A 412 10.98 -10.56 19.72
C LEU A 412 10.60 -11.49 18.57
N GLY A 413 9.73 -11.03 17.65
CA GLY A 413 9.33 -11.82 16.48
C GLY A 413 10.53 -12.20 15.62
N VAL A 414 11.40 -11.24 15.29
CA VAL A 414 12.65 -11.53 14.56
C VAL A 414 13.57 -12.47 15.35
N VAL A 415 13.83 -12.17 16.61
CA VAL A 415 14.76 -12.97 17.44
C VAL A 415 14.28 -14.39 17.58
N LEU A 416 13.01 -14.62 17.93
CA LEU A 416 12.47 -15.95 18.11
C LEU A 416 12.39 -16.72 16.79
N SER A 417 12.03 -16.08 15.69
CA SER A 417 12.06 -16.70 14.35
C SER A 417 13.48 -17.20 14.01
N LEU A 418 14.51 -16.37 14.26
CA LEU A 418 15.90 -16.77 14.03
C LEU A 418 16.37 -17.88 14.97
N VAL A 419 15.95 -17.88 16.24
CA VAL A 419 16.23 -18.95 17.20
C VAL A 419 15.62 -20.26 16.71
N VAL A 420 14.36 -20.27 16.29
CA VAL A 420 13.71 -21.48 15.75
C VAL A 420 14.42 -21.96 14.49
N VAL A 421 14.72 -21.08 13.53
CA VAL A 421 15.45 -21.42 12.31
C VAL A 421 16.84 -22.02 12.60
N SER A 422 17.53 -21.52 13.64
CA SER A 422 18.88 -22.01 13.99
C SER A 422 18.90 -23.47 14.52
N GLN A 423 17.76 -23.99 14.95
CA GLN A 423 17.61 -25.36 15.48
C GLN A 423 17.01 -26.34 14.44
N MET A 424 16.68 -25.85 13.26
CA MET A 424 16.15 -26.69 12.18
C MET A 424 17.23 -27.63 11.61
N ALA A 425 16.80 -28.71 10.97
CA ALA A 425 17.69 -29.65 10.31
C ALA A 425 18.62 -28.94 9.34
N THR A 426 19.93 -29.28 9.38
CA THR A 426 20.94 -28.62 8.56
C THR A 426 20.58 -28.62 7.06
N VAL A 427 19.97 -29.71 6.57
CA VAL A 427 19.53 -29.82 5.17
C VAL A 427 18.46 -28.78 4.85
N VAL A 428 17.54 -28.51 5.77
CA VAL A 428 16.48 -27.51 5.60
C VAL A 428 17.07 -26.09 5.62
N VAL A 429 17.98 -25.80 6.54
CA VAL A 429 18.68 -24.51 6.59
C VAL A 429 19.47 -24.26 5.31
N VAL A 430 20.13 -25.28 4.77
CA VAL A 430 20.87 -25.16 3.49
C VAL A 430 19.93 -24.91 2.31
N ILE A 431 18.84 -25.68 2.20
CA ILE A 431 17.85 -25.51 1.13
C ILE A 431 17.19 -24.13 1.24
N GLY A 432 16.72 -23.75 2.44
CA GLY A 432 16.07 -22.47 2.70
C GLY A 432 17.00 -21.27 2.44
N SER A 433 18.26 -21.36 2.90
CA SER A 433 19.28 -20.34 2.59
C SER A 433 19.58 -20.28 1.08
N GLY A 434 19.53 -21.42 0.40
CA GLY A 434 19.65 -21.51 -1.06
C GLY A 434 18.50 -20.78 -1.78
N ILE A 435 17.26 -20.87 -1.27
CA ILE A 435 16.11 -20.14 -1.81
C ILE A 435 16.29 -18.64 -1.61
N VAL A 436 16.72 -18.21 -0.42
CA VAL A 436 17.03 -16.79 -0.14
C VAL A 436 18.13 -16.30 -1.09
N ALA A 437 19.24 -17.04 -1.20
CA ALA A 437 20.33 -16.69 -2.11
C ALA A 437 19.86 -16.64 -3.57
N PHE A 438 19.00 -17.57 -3.99
CA PHE A 438 18.39 -17.55 -5.31
C PHE A 438 17.58 -16.27 -5.53
N GLY A 439 16.75 -15.87 -4.57
CA GLY A 439 15.99 -14.61 -4.62
C GLY A 439 16.90 -13.39 -4.79
N LEU A 440 18.01 -13.33 -4.05
CA LEU A 440 19.02 -12.26 -4.18
C LEU A 440 19.69 -12.23 -5.55
N VAL A 441 20.13 -13.39 -6.05
CA VAL A 441 20.75 -13.52 -7.38
C VAL A 441 19.74 -13.18 -8.47
N TRP A 442 18.50 -13.65 -8.33
CA TRP A 442 17.43 -13.35 -9.28
C TRP A 442 17.16 -11.85 -9.35
N TYR A 443 17.06 -11.20 -8.19
CA TYR A 443 16.93 -9.75 -8.15
C TYR A 443 18.09 -9.06 -8.88
N ALA A 444 19.33 -9.42 -8.57
CA ALA A 444 20.51 -8.78 -9.15
C ALA A 444 20.62 -8.94 -10.68
N THR A 445 20.15 -10.10 -11.21
CA THR A 445 20.30 -10.44 -12.63
C THR A 445 19.07 -10.10 -13.47
N TYR A 446 17.87 -10.16 -12.91
CA TYR A 446 16.62 -10.01 -13.65
C TYR A 446 15.80 -8.80 -13.23
N THR A 447 15.61 -8.56 -11.90
CA THR A 447 14.61 -7.64 -11.38
C THR A 447 15.13 -6.20 -11.29
N ARG A 448 16.40 -5.99 -10.96
CA ARG A 448 17.01 -4.68 -10.62
C ARG A 448 16.79 -3.57 -11.66
N GLY A 449 16.59 -3.87 -12.91
CA GLY A 449 16.37 -2.87 -13.97
C GLY A 449 14.89 -2.70 -14.37
N ARG A 450 13.97 -3.42 -13.72
CA ARG A 450 12.56 -3.50 -14.10
C ARG A 450 11.61 -3.00 -13.02
N VAL A 451 12.01 -3.09 -11.76
CA VAL A 451 11.21 -2.66 -10.60
C VAL A 451 11.69 -1.30 -10.14
N VAL A 452 10.79 -0.33 -10.12
CA VAL A 452 11.04 1.07 -9.73
C VAL A 452 10.93 1.28 -8.22
N ASN A 453 10.49 0.27 -7.45
CA ASN A 453 10.22 0.44 -6.02
C ASN A 453 11.52 0.40 -5.20
N GLU A 454 12.00 1.56 -4.75
CA GLU A 454 13.17 1.71 -3.88
C GLU A 454 12.88 1.35 -2.42
N GLY A 455 11.61 1.28 -2.02
CA GLY A 455 11.18 1.04 -0.63
C GLY A 455 11.38 2.26 0.27
N LEU A 456 10.80 2.18 1.46
CA LEU A 456 10.82 3.26 2.47
C LEU A 456 12.03 3.19 3.41
N LEU A 457 12.93 2.20 3.24
CA LEU A 457 14.05 1.98 4.17
C LEU A 457 15.01 3.18 4.23
N GLY A 458 15.21 3.85 3.09
CA GLY A 458 16.04 5.06 3.02
C GLY A 458 15.46 6.20 3.85
N GLU A 459 14.16 6.42 3.77
CA GLU A 459 13.42 7.43 4.53
C GLU A 459 13.40 7.10 6.02
N ALA A 460 13.17 5.84 6.38
CA ALA A 460 13.18 5.38 7.77
C ALA A 460 14.54 5.57 8.47
N ILE A 461 15.65 5.54 7.71
CA ILE A 461 17.01 5.76 8.23
C ILE A 461 17.35 7.24 8.33
N ARG A 462 16.97 8.04 7.32
CA ARG A 462 17.32 9.49 7.26
C ARG A 462 16.34 10.38 8.02
N GLY A 463 15.16 9.88 8.37
CA GLY A 463 13.98 10.65 8.80
C GLY A 463 13.13 11.06 7.59
N LYS A 464 11.87 11.41 7.84
CA LYS A 464 10.96 11.93 6.79
C LYS A 464 11.64 13.18 6.20
N PRO A 465 11.86 13.29 4.88
CA PRO A 465 12.23 14.56 4.27
C PRO A 465 11.21 15.60 4.70
N ALA A 466 11.62 16.85 4.85
CA ALA A 466 10.65 17.93 5.02
C ALA A 466 9.63 17.82 3.87
N GLU A 467 8.35 17.97 4.17
CA GLU A 467 7.32 17.98 3.12
C GLU A 467 7.74 18.99 2.06
N PRO A 468 7.68 18.64 0.77
CA PRO A 468 8.09 19.57 -0.27
C PRO A 468 7.14 20.76 -0.29
N PHE A 469 7.67 21.97 -0.46
CA PHE A 469 6.87 23.14 -0.84
C PHE A 469 6.58 23.03 -2.34
N ARG A 470 5.32 22.77 -2.69
CA ARG A 470 4.92 22.44 -4.06
C ARG A 470 4.27 23.60 -4.76
N VAL A 471 4.87 23.98 -5.89
CA VAL A 471 4.29 24.97 -6.78
C VAL A 471 3.83 24.27 -8.06
N VAL A 472 2.51 24.29 -8.31
CA VAL A 472 1.91 23.71 -9.51
C VAL A 472 1.84 24.74 -10.63
N VAL A 473 2.36 24.37 -11.82
CA VAL A 473 2.41 25.22 -12.99
C VAL A 473 1.73 24.55 -14.18
N PRO A 474 0.51 24.94 -14.55
CA PRO A 474 -0.10 24.50 -15.81
C PRO A 474 0.67 25.06 -17.03
N VAL A 475 1.23 24.15 -17.83
CA VAL A 475 2.02 24.50 -19.03
C VAL A 475 1.27 24.11 -20.29
N ALA A 476 0.91 25.11 -21.09
CA ALA A 476 0.20 24.93 -22.36
C ALA A 476 0.83 25.71 -23.51
N ASN A 477 1.62 26.76 -23.21
CA ASN A 477 2.20 27.64 -24.21
C ASN A 477 3.73 27.70 -24.06
N PRO A 478 4.50 27.28 -25.10
CA PRO A 478 5.97 27.29 -25.04
C PRO A 478 6.57 28.68 -24.81
N THR A 479 5.91 29.75 -25.26
CA THR A 479 6.47 31.12 -25.15
C THR A 479 6.41 31.68 -23.73
N THR A 480 5.46 31.26 -22.91
CA THR A 480 5.30 31.73 -21.53
C THR A 480 5.86 30.74 -20.51
N GLN A 481 6.10 29.49 -20.91
CA GLN A 481 6.54 28.39 -20.05
C GLN A 481 7.78 28.74 -19.22
N ARG A 482 8.83 29.27 -19.88
CA ARG A 482 10.09 29.60 -19.19
C ARG A 482 9.88 30.64 -18.10
N GLY A 483 9.11 31.68 -18.37
CA GLY A 483 8.84 32.74 -17.40
C GLY A 483 8.02 32.24 -16.21
N LEU A 484 6.97 31.42 -16.47
CA LEU A 484 6.15 30.85 -15.40
C LEU A 484 6.95 29.90 -14.50
N LEU A 485 7.79 29.04 -15.09
CA LEU A 485 8.65 28.12 -14.30
C LEU A 485 9.71 28.88 -13.49
N ARG A 486 10.26 30.00 -14.01
CA ARG A 486 11.18 30.87 -13.25
C ARG A 486 10.50 31.50 -12.04
N LEU A 487 9.28 31.98 -12.18
CA LEU A 487 8.52 32.52 -11.07
C LEU A 487 8.20 31.43 -10.03
N ALA A 488 7.81 30.25 -10.50
CA ALA A 488 7.53 29.11 -9.62
C ALA A 488 8.77 28.62 -8.87
N ALA A 489 9.92 28.57 -9.52
CA ALA A 489 11.17 28.20 -8.88
C ALA A 489 11.58 29.23 -7.82
N ALA A 490 11.41 30.53 -8.13
CA ALA A 490 11.70 31.60 -7.18
C ALA A 490 10.79 31.52 -5.94
N SER A 491 9.49 31.25 -6.13
CA SER A 491 8.57 31.02 -5.01
C SER A 491 8.96 29.79 -4.20
N ALA A 492 9.23 28.65 -4.86
CA ALA A 492 9.60 27.43 -4.17
C ALA A 492 10.93 27.59 -3.36
N HIS A 493 11.93 28.27 -3.91
CA HIS A 493 13.19 28.54 -3.20
C HIS A 493 13.02 29.53 -2.05
N ALA A 494 12.17 30.53 -2.19
CA ALA A 494 11.90 31.51 -1.11
C ALA A 494 11.23 30.85 0.11
N ASN A 495 10.58 29.68 -0.08
CA ASN A 495 9.91 28.91 0.97
C ASN A 495 10.66 27.63 1.38
N GLU A 496 11.99 27.55 1.20
CA GLU A 496 12.81 26.40 1.59
C GLU A 496 12.75 26.08 3.10
N ASP A 497 12.43 27.03 3.93
CA ASP A 497 12.20 26.85 5.37
C ASP A 497 10.89 26.11 5.68
N ARG A 498 9.91 26.15 4.76
CA ARG A 498 8.64 25.43 4.85
C ARG A 498 8.72 24.03 4.28
N GLY A 499 9.56 23.79 3.26
CA GLY A 499 9.72 22.50 2.63
C GLY A 499 10.77 22.48 1.53
N THR A 500 11.12 21.29 1.02
CA THR A 500 12.04 21.19 -0.11
C THR A 500 11.39 21.72 -1.38
N PRO A 501 12.07 22.58 -2.18
CA PRO A 501 11.51 23.15 -3.40
C PRO A 501 11.12 22.09 -4.42
N GLU A 502 9.84 22.02 -4.79
CA GLU A 502 9.33 21.10 -5.80
C GLU A 502 8.35 21.80 -6.75
N LEU A 503 8.57 21.64 -8.06
CA LEU A 503 7.64 22.10 -9.10
C LEU A 503 6.87 20.92 -9.67
N VAL A 504 5.58 21.15 -9.98
CA VAL A 504 4.76 20.20 -10.70
C VAL A 504 4.24 20.86 -11.98
N ALA A 505 4.86 20.53 -13.11
CA ALA A 505 4.40 21.02 -14.42
C ALA A 505 3.25 20.14 -14.92
N VAL A 506 2.09 20.75 -15.13
CA VAL A 506 0.87 20.05 -15.54
C VAL A 506 0.48 20.45 -16.97
N ASN A 507 0.37 19.46 -17.84
CA ASN A 507 -0.23 19.68 -19.17
C ASN A 507 -1.59 18.97 -19.25
N VAL A 508 -2.64 19.72 -19.53
CA VAL A 508 -4.01 19.19 -19.68
C VAL A 508 -4.42 19.21 -21.14
N THR A 509 -4.79 18.02 -21.66
CA THR A 509 -5.31 17.87 -23.03
C THR A 509 -6.83 17.85 -23.01
N PRO A 510 -7.52 18.84 -23.60
CA PRO A 510 -8.96 18.82 -23.71
C PRO A 510 -9.46 17.79 -24.73
N VAL A 511 -10.43 16.94 -24.32
CA VAL A 511 -11.07 15.94 -25.20
C VAL A 511 -12.58 16.13 -25.15
N ALA A 512 -13.18 16.42 -26.27
CA ALA A 512 -14.59 16.83 -26.37
C ALA A 512 -15.65 15.73 -26.11
N HIS A 513 -15.28 14.44 -26.10
CA HIS A 513 -16.08 13.27 -25.70
C HIS A 513 -15.19 12.01 -25.61
N PRO A 514 -15.53 10.97 -24.82
CA PRO A 514 -14.81 9.72 -24.84
C PRO A 514 -15.04 8.97 -26.16
N SER A 515 -14.26 9.29 -27.17
CA SER A 515 -14.13 8.48 -28.38
C SER A 515 -13.09 7.38 -28.12
N PRO A 516 -13.27 6.14 -28.69
CA PRO A 516 -12.29 5.08 -28.50
C PRO A 516 -10.90 5.58 -28.92
N PHE A 517 -9.91 5.28 -28.14
CA PHE A 517 -8.51 5.75 -28.14
C PHE A 517 -7.68 5.59 -29.46
N GLN A 518 -8.30 5.46 -30.62
CA GLN A 518 -7.61 5.11 -31.86
C GLN A 518 -7.22 6.29 -32.78
N ASN A 519 -7.60 7.53 -32.49
CA ASN A 519 -7.31 8.66 -33.36
C ASN A 519 -7.00 10.01 -32.66
N VAL A 520 -6.39 10.01 -31.48
CA VAL A 520 -5.77 11.24 -30.97
C VAL A 520 -4.41 11.36 -31.65
N GLU A 521 -4.30 12.33 -32.54
CA GLU A 521 -3.20 12.55 -33.45
C GLU A 521 -1.84 12.47 -32.76
N ALA A 522 -0.95 11.63 -33.25
CA ALA A 522 0.42 11.45 -32.75
C ALA A 522 1.18 12.79 -32.61
N GLU A 523 0.88 13.79 -33.44
CA GLU A 523 1.43 15.16 -33.39
C GLU A 523 1.11 15.89 -32.07
N ARG A 524 -0.08 15.68 -31.47
CA ARG A 524 -0.41 16.32 -30.18
C ARG A 524 0.38 15.74 -29.03
N PHE A 525 0.61 14.44 -29.03
CA PHE A 525 1.44 13.80 -28.01
C PHE A 525 2.92 14.17 -28.15
N GLU A 526 3.43 14.34 -29.37
CA GLU A 526 4.80 14.82 -29.57
C GLU A 526 4.98 16.24 -29.05
N HIS A 527 4.05 17.14 -29.36
CA HIS A 527 4.13 18.53 -28.86
C HIS A 527 4.04 18.63 -27.33
N GLN A 528 3.21 17.81 -26.70
CA GLN A 528 3.15 17.72 -25.24
C GLN A 528 4.45 17.22 -24.63
N ARG A 529 5.03 16.19 -25.23
CA ARG A 529 6.30 15.64 -24.80
C ARG A 529 7.42 16.65 -24.91
N GLU A 530 7.49 17.41 -26.00
CA GLU A 530 8.45 18.49 -26.19
C GLU A 530 8.30 19.59 -25.12
N LEU A 531 7.05 19.98 -24.78
CA LEU A 531 6.79 20.95 -23.72
C LEU A 531 7.29 20.46 -22.35
N LEU A 532 7.01 19.21 -22.00
CA LEU A 532 7.41 18.65 -20.70
C LEU A 532 8.93 18.36 -20.65
N GLU A 533 9.54 17.93 -21.75
CA GLU A 533 11.00 17.80 -21.86
C GLU A 533 11.68 19.16 -21.71
N SER A 534 11.17 20.20 -22.36
CA SER A 534 11.66 21.58 -22.19
C SER A 534 11.49 22.10 -20.77
N ALA A 535 10.41 21.72 -20.08
CA ALA A 535 10.22 22.07 -18.67
C ALA A 535 11.31 21.48 -17.76
N HIS A 536 11.72 20.24 -18.03
CA HIS A 536 12.81 19.59 -17.31
C HIS A 536 14.16 20.30 -17.48
N ASP A 537 14.47 20.70 -18.70
CA ASP A 537 15.70 21.43 -18.99
C ASP A 537 15.71 22.78 -18.26
N ILE A 538 14.58 23.50 -18.26
CA ILE A 538 14.41 24.76 -17.56
C ILE A 538 14.54 24.61 -16.05
N ALA A 539 13.93 23.60 -15.44
CA ALA A 539 14.00 23.34 -14.02
C ALA A 539 15.43 22.95 -13.57
N ALA A 540 16.13 22.17 -14.38
CA ALA A 540 17.53 21.80 -14.14
C ALA A 540 18.46 23.02 -14.13
N GLU A 541 18.21 24.05 -14.95
CA GLU A 541 18.95 25.32 -14.92
C GLU A 541 18.75 26.09 -13.59
N MET A 542 17.63 25.84 -12.91
CA MET A 542 17.23 26.55 -11.69
C MET A 542 17.47 25.77 -10.39
N ASP A 543 18.09 24.60 -10.47
CA ASP A 543 18.37 23.71 -9.32
C ASP A 543 17.13 23.38 -8.48
N VAL A 544 15.99 23.13 -9.15
CA VAL A 544 14.72 22.76 -8.52
C VAL A 544 14.22 21.42 -9.03
N THR A 545 13.65 20.61 -8.12
CA THR A 545 13.05 19.33 -8.50
C THR A 545 11.79 19.57 -9.31
N LEU A 546 11.68 18.95 -10.50
CA LEU A 546 10.49 19.03 -11.33
C LEU A 546 9.83 17.65 -11.48
N ARG A 547 8.55 17.61 -11.20
CA ARG A 547 7.65 16.51 -11.60
C ARG A 547 6.75 16.96 -12.73
N THR A 548 6.42 16.07 -13.64
CA THR A 548 5.54 16.38 -14.78
C THR A 548 4.30 15.50 -14.73
N ARG A 549 3.14 16.10 -15.01
CA ARG A 549 1.86 15.39 -15.11
C ARG A 549 1.15 15.73 -16.43
N THR A 550 0.66 14.70 -17.09
CA THR A 550 -0.22 14.83 -18.26
C THR A 550 -1.61 14.35 -17.88
N VAL A 551 -2.60 15.21 -18.04
CA VAL A 551 -4.00 14.92 -17.75
C VAL A 551 -4.83 15.05 -19.02
N VAL A 552 -5.75 14.11 -19.25
CA VAL A 552 -6.69 14.15 -20.37
C VAL A 552 -8.09 14.34 -19.78
N ALA A 553 -8.70 15.49 -20.03
CA ALA A 553 -10.00 15.83 -19.43
C ALA A 553 -10.87 16.69 -20.37
N PRO A 554 -12.21 16.60 -20.25
CA PRO A 554 -13.11 17.47 -21.02
C PRO A 554 -13.12 18.92 -20.51
N ASP A 555 -12.86 19.14 -19.23
CA ASP A 555 -12.79 20.44 -18.56
C ASP A 555 -11.39 20.65 -17.98
N VAL A 556 -10.66 21.60 -18.56
CA VAL A 556 -9.27 21.89 -18.19
C VAL A 556 -9.20 22.53 -16.79
N GLY A 557 -10.15 23.40 -16.45
CA GLY A 557 -10.17 24.07 -15.14
C GLY A 557 -10.44 23.11 -13.99
N ALA A 558 -11.39 22.19 -14.16
CA ALA A 558 -11.67 21.13 -13.20
C ALA A 558 -10.45 20.21 -13.02
N ALA A 559 -9.81 19.79 -14.13
CA ALA A 559 -8.64 18.93 -14.07
C ALA A 559 -7.43 19.58 -13.36
N ILE A 560 -7.25 20.90 -13.50
CA ILE A 560 -6.22 21.62 -12.76
C ILE A 560 -6.56 21.62 -11.25
N LEU A 561 -7.81 21.84 -10.87
CA LEU A 561 -8.25 21.80 -9.47
C LEU A 561 -8.02 20.42 -8.85
N ASP A 562 -8.37 19.35 -9.56
CA ASP A 562 -8.14 17.98 -9.11
C ASP A 562 -6.64 17.72 -8.88
N VAL A 563 -5.77 18.23 -9.77
CA VAL A 563 -4.31 18.10 -9.60
C VAL A 563 -3.82 18.92 -8.41
N LEU A 564 -4.33 20.11 -8.17
CA LEU A 564 -3.94 20.93 -7.00
C LEU A 564 -4.27 20.22 -5.69
N GLU A 565 -5.41 19.54 -5.63
CA GLU A 565 -5.83 18.76 -4.45
C GLU A 565 -5.03 17.47 -4.31
N GLU A 566 -4.83 16.70 -5.40
CA GLU A 566 -4.06 15.45 -5.40
C GLU A 566 -2.58 15.64 -5.05
N GLU A 567 -1.98 16.76 -5.46
CA GLU A 567 -0.58 17.07 -5.20
C GLU A 567 -0.38 17.83 -3.89
N ASP A 568 -1.44 18.18 -3.16
CA ASP A 568 -1.38 19.01 -1.95
C ASP A 568 -0.56 20.28 -2.19
N ALA A 569 -0.97 21.04 -3.22
CA ALA A 569 -0.21 22.20 -3.70
C ALA A 569 -0.24 23.36 -2.70
N ASP A 570 0.92 23.95 -2.40
CA ASP A 570 1.04 25.17 -1.59
C ASP A 570 0.71 26.41 -2.42
N GLU A 571 1.07 26.41 -3.70
CA GLU A 571 0.82 27.50 -4.63
C GLU A 571 0.55 27.00 -6.05
N ALA A 572 -0.27 27.77 -6.80
CA ALA A 572 -0.48 27.59 -8.22
C ALA A 572 -0.10 28.85 -9.01
N ILE A 573 0.79 28.72 -10.00
CA ILE A 573 1.16 29.83 -10.91
C ILE A 573 0.64 29.54 -12.30
N LEU A 574 -0.37 30.31 -12.72
CA LEU A 574 -1.06 30.12 -14.00
C LEU A 574 -0.72 31.22 -14.99
N GLY A 575 -0.45 30.85 -16.24
CA GLY A 575 -0.36 31.80 -17.34
C GLY A 575 -1.73 32.26 -17.80
N TRP A 576 -1.83 33.55 -18.14
CA TRP A 576 -3.04 34.18 -18.66
C TRP A 576 -2.69 35.21 -19.75
N ASP A 577 -3.56 35.37 -20.73
CA ASP A 577 -3.30 36.22 -21.92
C ASP A 577 -3.68 37.71 -21.75
N GLY A 578 -4.10 38.11 -20.52
CA GLY A 578 -4.51 39.49 -20.23
C GLY A 578 -5.93 39.84 -20.69
N SER A 579 -6.64 38.91 -21.32
CA SER A 579 -8.03 39.17 -21.77
C SER A 579 -9.02 39.10 -20.63
N LEU A 580 -9.97 40.05 -20.59
CA LEU A 580 -11.08 40.10 -19.65
C LEU A 580 -12.39 39.93 -20.40
N GLU A 581 -13.08 38.80 -20.16
CA GLU A 581 -14.37 38.53 -20.77
C GLU A 581 -15.51 39.28 -20.08
N ARG A 582 -16.59 39.61 -20.84
CA ARG A 582 -17.72 40.41 -20.31
C ARG A 582 -18.87 39.59 -19.75
N ASP A 583 -18.96 38.32 -20.07
CA ASP A 583 -20.09 37.45 -19.73
C ASP A 583 -19.69 36.36 -18.71
N GLY A 584 -19.78 36.65 -17.43
CA GLY A 584 -19.80 35.66 -16.35
C GLY A 584 -18.44 35.08 -15.90
N ASN A 585 -17.56 34.73 -16.83
CA ASN A 585 -16.20 34.22 -16.56
C ASN A 585 -15.19 35.33 -16.91
N VAL A 586 -14.62 35.96 -15.91
CA VAL A 586 -13.76 37.13 -16.09
C VAL A 586 -12.44 36.79 -16.75
N PHE A 587 -11.85 35.63 -16.45
CA PHE A 587 -10.56 35.15 -16.96
C PHE A 587 -10.68 34.00 -17.97
N GLY A 588 -11.90 33.69 -18.42
CA GLY A 588 -12.19 32.55 -19.29
C GLY A 588 -12.53 31.25 -18.52
N ALA A 589 -13.07 30.29 -19.29
CA ALA A 589 -13.64 29.05 -18.73
C ALA A 589 -12.64 28.17 -17.98
N THR A 590 -11.35 28.25 -18.34
CA THR A 590 -10.30 27.44 -17.72
C THR A 590 -9.78 28.02 -16.41
N VAL A 591 -9.54 29.34 -16.37
CA VAL A 591 -8.85 30.00 -15.27
C VAL A 591 -9.80 30.38 -14.12
N ASP A 592 -11.01 30.82 -14.45
CA ASP A 592 -12.00 31.26 -13.46
C ASP A 592 -12.32 30.20 -12.38
N PRO A 593 -12.55 28.91 -12.72
CA PRO A 593 -12.76 27.88 -11.71
C PRO A 593 -11.57 27.71 -10.76
N VAL A 594 -10.36 27.75 -11.27
CA VAL A 594 -9.14 27.61 -10.47
C VAL A 594 -8.97 28.78 -9.52
N VAL A 595 -9.06 30.01 -10.01
CA VAL A 595 -8.97 31.22 -9.17
C VAL A 595 -10.03 31.26 -8.08
N ARG A 596 -11.22 30.69 -8.31
CA ARG A 596 -12.33 30.70 -7.32
C ARG A 596 -12.22 29.60 -6.27
N ASN A 597 -11.78 28.41 -6.68
CA ASN A 597 -11.97 27.19 -5.89
C ASN A 597 -10.67 26.55 -5.39
N ALA A 598 -9.49 27.00 -5.85
CA ALA A 598 -8.22 26.44 -5.38
C ALA A 598 -8.09 26.57 -3.85
N SER A 599 -7.58 25.54 -3.20
CA SER A 599 -7.30 25.48 -1.75
C SER A 599 -5.97 26.15 -1.36
N CYS A 600 -5.11 26.44 -2.35
CA CYS A 600 -3.80 27.06 -2.20
C CYS A 600 -3.78 28.50 -2.70
N ASP A 601 -2.65 29.17 -2.52
CA ASP A 601 -2.41 30.50 -3.09
C ASP A 601 -2.36 30.44 -4.62
N VAL A 602 -2.92 31.42 -5.30
CA VAL A 602 -2.99 31.44 -6.76
C VAL A 602 -2.43 32.74 -7.31
N SER A 603 -1.43 32.62 -8.17
CA SER A 603 -0.81 33.71 -8.93
C SER A 603 -1.16 33.56 -10.42
N LEU A 604 -2.03 34.45 -10.92
CA LEU A 604 -2.40 34.51 -12.32
C LEU A 604 -1.54 35.54 -13.04
N VAL A 605 -0.67 35.08 -13.94
CA VAL A 605 0.41 35.91 -14.53
C VAL A 605 0.21 36.13 -16.02
N ASN A 606 0.18 37.40 -16.42
CA ASN A 606 0.29 37.81 -17.82
C ASN A 606 1.73 38.28 -18.09
N LEU A 607 2.49 37.47 -18.83
CA LEU A 607 3.86 37.77 -19.22
C LEU A 607 3.85 38.46 -20.60
N THR A 608 4.11 39.78 -20.61
CA THR A 608 4.32 40.59 -21.82
C THR A 608 5.81 40.68 -22.20
N ASN A 609 6.70 40.47 -21.22
CA ASN A 609 8.17 40.47 -21.34
C ASN A 609 8.77 39.21 -20.77
N GLU A 610 9.93 38.78 -21.25
CA GLU A 610 10.67 37.63 -20.72
C GLU A 610 11.36 37.94 -19.39
N THR A 611 11.67 39.21 -19.12
CA THR A 611 12.29 39.68 -17.87
C THR A 611 11.22 39.98 -16.84
N ILE A 612 11.39 39.53 -15.61
CA ILE A 612 10.54 39.86 -14.45
C ILE A 612 10.95 41.21 -13.89
N GLY A 613 12.25 41.52 -13.90
CA GLY A 613 12.85 42.78 -13.54
C GLY A 613 12.55 43.22 -12.11
N THR A 614 12.16 44.50 -11.96
CA THR A 614 11.83 45.08 -10.64
C THR A 614 10.30 45.03 -10.43
N PRO A 615 9.80 44.18 -9.53
CA PRO A 615 8.38 44.12 -9.22
C PRO A 615 7.90 45.29 -8.36
N VAL A 616 6.63 45.71 -8.58
CA VAL A 616 5.92 46.59 -7.67
C VAL A 616 4.63 45.94 -7.18
N ALA A 617 4.43 45.86 -5.86
CA ALA A 617 3.23 45.35 -5.23
C ALA A 617 2.26 46.48 -4.90
N LEU A 618 1.03 46.44 -5.42
CA LEU A 618 -0.03 47.38 -5.05
C LEU A 618 -0.66 46.96 -3.72
N ILE A 619 -0.27 47.61 -2.64
CA ILE A 619 -0.74 47.30 -1.29
C ILE A 619 -1.95 48.18 -0.96
N ALA A 620 -3.10 47.53 -0.82
CA ALA A 620 -4.35 48.13 -0.34
C ALA A 620 -4.84 47.38 0.89
N PRO A 621 -5.56 48.03 1.81
CA PRO A 621 -6.12 47.35 2.98
C PRO A 621 -7.01 46.18 2.55
N GLY A 622 -6.70 44.96 3.02
CA GLY A 622 -7.47 43.75 2.69
C GLY A 622 -6.71 42.46 3.00
N HIS A 623 -7.41 41.35 2.93
CA HIS A 623 -6.89 40.02 3.27
C HIS A 623 -5.68 39.61 2.39
N ASN A 624 -5.68 39.99 1.12
CA ASN A 624 -4.61 39.62 0.18
C ASN A 624 -3.34 40.52 0.27
N ALA A 625 -3.36 41.61 1.03
CA ALA A 625 -2.22 42.52 1.09
C ALA A 625 -0.91 41.87 1.52
N PRO A 626 -0.87 41.02 2.56
CA PRO A 626 0.34 40.30 2.95
C PRO A 626 0.84 39.34 1.85
N VAL A 627 -0.07 38.57 1.24
CA VAL A 627 0.28 37.60 0.17
C VAL A 627 0.87 38.33 -1.05
N VAL A 628 0.28 39.47 -1.45
CA VAL A 628 0.78 40.28 -2.57
C VAL A 628 2.17 40.86 -2.26
N ALA A 629 2.40 41.31 -1.03
CA ALA A 629 3.71 41.80 -0.60
C ALA A 629 4.77 40.70 -0.62
N HIS A 630 4.44 39.53 -0.08
CA HIS A 630 5.31 38.37 -0.07
C HIS A 630 5.66 37.89 -1.48
N GLN A 631 4.65 37.71 -2.34
CA GLN A 631 4.82 37.28 -3.70
C GLN A 631 5.70 38.23 -4.56
N ALA A 632 5.61 39.54 -4.31
CA ALA A 632 6.45 40.50 -5.00
C ALA A 632 7.94 40.34 -4.59
N VAL A 633 8.21 40.03 -3.33
CA VAL A 633 9.57 39.74 -2.85
C VAL A 633 10.09 38.46 -3.50
N GLU A 634 9.29 37.40 -3.52
CA GLU A 634 9.65 36.13 -4.18
C GLU A 634 9.97 36.35 -5.67
N PHE A 635 9.09 37.04 -6.40
CA PHE A 635 9.29 37.33 -7.83
C PHE A 635 10.52 38.20 -8.10
N ALA A 636 10.87 39.09 -7.19
CA ALA A 636 12.07 39.93 -7.32
C ALA A 636 13.38 39.11 -7.29
N THR A 637 13.37 37.95 -6.64
CA THR A 637 14.56 37.08 -6.57
C THR A 637 14.94 36.51 -7.94
N VAL A 638 13.99 36.41 -8.88
CA VAL A 638 14.23 35.89 -10.25
C VAL A 638 15.34 36.63 -10.98
N ASP A 639 15.38 37.94 -10.85
CA ASP A 639 16.38 38.81 -11.50
C ASP A 639 17.26 39.57 -10.48
N GLY A 640 17.22 39.21 -9.19
CA GLY A 640 17.99 39.76 -8.10
C GLY A 640 17.66 41.24 -7.81
N ALA A 641 16.40 41.61 -8.01
CA ALA A 641 15.89 42.96 -7.78
C ALA A 641 15.35 43.16 -6.35
N VAL A 642 15.11 44.41 -5.94
CA VAL A 642 14.37 44.72 -4.72
C VAL A 642 12.99 45.25 -5.12
N PRO A 643 11.91 44.65 -4.63
CA PRO A 643 10.54 45.07 -5.01
C PRO A 643 10.14 46.35 -4.28
N THR A 644 9.18 47.09 -4.86
CA THR A 644 8.58 48.25 -4.24
C THR A 644 7.17 47.94 -3.76
N LEU A 645 6.89 48.18 -2.48
CA LEU A 645 5.54 48.15 -1.93
C LEU A 645 4.89 49.52 -2.08
N LEU A 646 3.95 49.64 -3.01
CA LEU A 646 3.29 50.89 -3.41
C LEU A 646 1.90 51.01 -2.78
N ASN A 647 1.63 52.08 -2.07
CA ASN A 647 0.29 52.46 -1.65
C ASN A 647 -0.12 53.81 -2.25
N VAL A 648 -1.34 53.92 -2.75
CA VAL A 648 -1.90 55.16 -3.28
C VAL A 648 -3.07 55.62 -2.39
N GLN A 649 -2.92 56.80 -1.81
CA GLN A 649 -3.90 57.39 -0.91
C GLN A 649 -4.68 58.57 -1.53
N SER A 650 -5.97 58.64 -1.26
CA SER A 650 -6.77 59.85 -1.55
C SER A 650 -6.70 60.83 -0.38
N PRO A 651 -6.46 62.12 -0.62
CA PRO A 651 -6.46 63.13 0.44
C PRO A 651 -7.86 63.33 1.02
N ARG A 652 -7.98 63.40 2.33
CA ARG A 652 -9.27 63.67 3.05
C ARG A 652 -9.58 65.17 3.16
N GLY A 653 -9.21 65.97 2.14
CA GLY A 653 -9.42 67.41 2.07
C GLY A 653 -8.22 68.19 1.61
N LYS A 654 -8.31 69.51 1.40
CA LYS A 654 -7.27 70.35 0.77
C LYS A 654 -5.96 70.48 1.53
N SER A 655 -5.85 70.02 2.77
CA SER A 655 -4.65 70.11 3.63
C SER A 655 -4.40 68.82 4.40
N ASP A 656 -4.59 67.67 3.80
CA ASP A 656 -4.39 66.38 4.48
C ASP A 656 -2.87 66.04 4.52
N SER A 657 -2.18 66.52 5.56
CA SER A 657 -0.77 66.20 5.82
C SER A 657 -0.58 64.74 6.33
N GLY A 658 -1.62 63.99 6.63
CA GLY A 658 -1.55 62.64 7.18
C GLY A 658 -1.79 61.52 6.12
N ALA A 659 -2.01 61.87 4.84
CA ALA A 659 -2.27 60.89 3.82
C ALA A 659 -1.06 59.97 3.57
N GLU A 660 0.12 60.51 3.53
CA GLU A 660 1.35 59.76 3.35
C GLU A 660 1.64 58.80 4.52
N GLU A 661 1.40 59.27 5.78
CA GLU A 661 1.59 58.43 6.96
C GLU A 661 0.61 57.26 7.05
N ARG A 662 -0.65 57.48 6.62
CA ARG A 662 -1.63 56.38 6.48
C ARG A 662 -1.19 55.38 5.44
N GLY A 663 -0.66 55.83 4.29
CA GLY A 663 -0.13 54.95 3.28
C GLY A 663 1.04 54.10 3.75
N ARG A 664 2.00 54.74 4.50
CA ARG A 664 3.12 54.02 5.12
C ARG A 664 2.67 52.99 6.15
N SER A 665 1.65 53.32 6.96
CA SER A 665 1.08 52.35 7.91
C SER A 665 0.45 51.14 7.23
N VAL A 666 -0.31 51.35 6.14
CA VAL A 666 -0.90 50.24 5.38
C VAL A 666 0.17 49.29 4.78
N VAL A 667 1.29 49.85 4.28
CA VAL A 667 2.40 49.04 3.77
C VAL A 667 3.11 48.31 4.91
N ALA A 668 3.37 48.99 6.04
CA ALA A 668 4.01 48.38 7.18
C ALA A 668 3.19 47.23 7.77
N ASP A 669 1.88 47.43 7.93
CA ASP A 669 0.96 46.39 8.42
C ASP A 669 0.94 45.15 7.52
N ALA A 670 0.98 45.36 6.18
CA ALA A 670 1.02 44.27 5.21
C ALA A 670 2.36 43.53 5.21
N ALA A 671 3.49 44.25 5.29
CA ALA A 671 4.82 43.69 5.35
C ALA A 671 5.07 42.90 6.65
N GLU A 672 4.60 43.44 7.81
CA GLU A 672 4.67 42.75 9.09
C GLU A 672 3.83 41.45 9.07
N ALA A 673 2.62 41.49 8.52
CA ALA A 673 1.75 40.33 8.39
C ALA A 673 2.31 39.29 7.38
N ALA A 674 3.11 39.74 6.40
CA ALA A 674 3.83 38.88 5.45
C ALA A 674 5.16 38.32 6.02
N GLY A 675 5.61 38.77 7.19
CA GLY A 675 6.86 38.36 7.79
C GLY A 675 8.12 38.92 7.11
N LEU A 676 8.00 40.02 6.34
CA LEU A 676 9.10 40.60 5.56
C LEU A 676 10.06 41.45 6.40
N ASP A 677 11.37 41.32 6.13
CA ASP A 677 12.38 42.20 6.72
C ASP A 677 12.37 43.57 6.01
N PRO A 678 12.48 44.70 6.71
CA PRO A 678 12.53 46.05 6.11
C PRO A 678 13.59 46.24 5.04
N ASN A 679 14.62 45.41 4.96
CA ASN A 679 15.68 45.47 3.94
C ASN A 679 15.31 44.73 2.62
N GLU A 680 14.22 43.97 2.61
CA GLU A 680 13.78 43.17 1.45
C GLU A 680 12.93 43.94 0.45
N TYR A 681 12.48 45.14 0.82
CA TYR A 681 11.57 45.93 -0.02
C TYR A 681 11.80 47.45 0.14
N GLU A 682 11.37 48.22 -0.87
CA GLU A 682 11.28 49.65 -0.83
C GLU A 682 9.80 50.09 -0.61
N VAL A 683 9.60 51.22 0.05
CA VAL A 683 8.26 51.77 0.30
C VAL A 683 8.01 53.02 -0.51
N GLN A 684 6.96 53.04 -1.31
CA GLN A 684 6.47 54.21 -2.04
C GLN A 684 5.02 54.51 -1.68
N VAL A 685 4.75 55.77 -1.33
CA VAL A 685 3.40 56.25 -1.10
C VAL A 685 3.11 57.41 -2.05
N VAL A 686 2.01 57.32 -2.79
CA VAL A 686 1.55 58.33 -3.70
C VAL A 686 0.21 58.93 -3.18
N VAL A 687 0.11 60.25 -3.12
CA VAL A 687 -1.14 60.92 -2.76
C VAL A 687 -1.76 61.60 -3.95
N ALA A 688 -2.96 61.15 -4.36
CA ALA A 688 -3.64 61.67 -5.55
C ALA A 688 -5.17 61.60 -5.43
N ASP A 689 -5.85 62.56 -6.11
CA ASP A 689 -7.33 62.60 -6.14
C ASP A 689 -7.93 61.47 -7.01
N ASP A 690 -7.28 61.11 -8.10
CA ASP A 690 -7.64 59.96 -8.97
C ASP A 690 -6.64 58.82 -8.73
N ILE A 691 -7.02 57.91 -7.81
CA ILE A 691 -6.23 56.76 -7.44
C ILE A 691 -5.91 55.89 -8.68
N GLY A 692 -6.88 55.61 -9.53
CA GLY A 692 -6.69 54.72 -10.67
C GLY A 692 -5.69 55.27 -11.69
N ARG A 693 -5.67 56.58 -11.94
CA ARG A 693 -4.69 57.21 -12.82
C ARG A 693 -3.30 57.24 -12.17
N ALA A 694 -3.24 57.55 -10.90
CA ALA A 694 -1.98 57.62 -10.16
C ALA A 694 -1.31 56.22 -10.03
N VAL A 695 -2.09 55.18 -9.90
CA VAL A 695 -1.58 53.78 -9.92
C VAL A 695 -0.94 53.46 -11.28
N VAL A 696 -1.63 53.70 -12.39
CA VAL A 696 -1.10 53.44 -13.75
C VAL A 696 0.20 54.23 -13.99
N GLU A 697 0.21 55.52 -13.60
CA GLU A 697 1.39 56.37 -13.77
C GLU A 697 2.57 55.91 -12.89
N ALA A 698 2.32 55.54 -11.64
CA ALA A 698 3.36 55.07 -10.71
C ALA A 698 3.91 53.69 -11.07
N THR A 699 3.07 52.80 -11.60
CA THR A 699 3.48 51.43 -11.97
C THR A 699 4.14 51.33 -13.32
N SER A 700 4.00 52.31 -14.21
CA SER A 700 4.56 52.28 -15.56
C SER A 700 6.09 52.22 -15.63
N GLN A 701 6.79 52.49 -14.57
CA GLN A 701 8.27 52.42 -14.47
C GLN A 701 8.81 51.08 -14.01
N TYR A 702 7.91 50.11 -13.64
CA TYR A 702 8.28 48.81 -13.15
C TYR A 702 8.04 47.72 -14.19
N ASP A 703 8.81 46.65 -14.14
CA ASP A 703 8.74 45.57 -15.12
C ASP A 703 7.60 44.60 -14.84
N THR A 704 7.24 44.41 -13.56
CA THR A 704 6.17 43.53 -13.10
C THR A 704 5.29 44.22 -12.05
N VAL A 705 3.98 44.12 -12.19
CA VAL A 705 3.00 44.71 -11.26
C VAL A 705 2.19 43.60 -10.59
N CYS A 706 2.33 43.48 -9.27
CA CYS A 706 1.62 42.52 -8.42
C CYS A 706 0.37 43.19 -7.80
N VAL A 707 -0.81 42.62 -8.00
CA VAL A 707 -2.11 43.16 -7.55
C VAL A 707 -2.95 42.08 -6.88
N GLY A 708 -3.49 42.37 -5.71
CA GLY A 708 -4.41 41.47 -5.02
C GLY A 708 -5.80 41.40 -5.71
N LEU A 709 -6.31 40.19 -5.84
CA LEU A 709 -7.72 39.96 -6.18
C LEU A 709 -8.58 40.17 -4.94
N SER A 710 -9.65 40.97 -5.03
CA SER A 710 -10.54 41.23 -3.90
C SER A 710 -11.32 39.95 -3.51
N GLY A 711 -11.22 39.57 -2.22
CA GLY A 711 -11.72 38.31 -1.69
C GLY A 711 -13.23 38.13 -1.66
N ARG A 712 -13.61 36.91 -1.23
CA ARG A 712 -14.95 36.32 -1.10
C ARG A 712 -16.07 37.32 -0.79
N THR A 713 -17.03 37.43 -1.72
CA THR A 713 -18.41 37.73 -1.40
C THR A 713 -19.23 36.50 -1.81
N GLU A 714 -19.92 35.88 -0.86
CA GLU A 714 -20.85 34.78 -1.12
C GLU A 714 -21.86 35.22 -2.21
N GLY A 715 -21.81 34.55 -3.35
CA GLY A 715 -22.92 34.54 -4.30
C GLY A 715 -22.77 35.30 -5.61
N SER A 716 -21.69 36.00 -5.94
CA SER A 716 -21.55 36.55 -7.31
C SER A 716 -20.11 36.99 -7.65
N GLN A 717 -19.75 36.81 -8.93
CA GLN A 717 -18.64 37.42 -9.70
C GLN A 717 -17.46 37.95 -8.88
N ILE A 718 -16.23 37.50 -9.16
CA ILE A 718 -15.00 38.10 -8.60
C ILE A 718 -15.12 39.62 -8.77
N PRO A 719 -15.21 40.44 -7.70
CA PRO A 719 -15.34 41.87 -7.87
C PRO A 719 -13.99 42.45 -8.29
N PHE A 720 -13.81 42.67 -9.55
CA PHE A 720 -12.69 43.44 -10.07
C PHE A 720 -12.86 44.90 -9.63
N GLY A 721 -11.96 45.34 -8.78
CA GLY A 721 -11.86 46.77 -8.47
C GLY A 721 -11.54 47.58 -9.74
N THR A 722 -12.01 48.81 -9.79
CA THR A 722 -11.73 49.73 -10.92
C THR A 722 -10.23 49.93 -11.15
N VAL A 723 -9.41 49.81 -10.09
CA VAL A 723 -7.95 49.90 -10.15
C VAL A 723 -7.35 48.69 -10.86
N THR A 724 -7.72 47.46 -10.46
CA THR A 724 -7.21 46.22 -11.04
C THR A 724 -7.52 46.17 -12.56
N LYS A 725 -8.72 46.58 -12.96
CA LYS A 725 -9.10 46.67 -14.42
C LYS A 725 -8.20 47.63 -15.18
N ARG A 726 -7.87 48.81 -14.59
CA ARG A 726 -6.99 49.77 -15.23
C ARG A 726 -5.57 49.25 -15.34
N VAL A 727 -5.04 48.61 -14.28
CA VAL A 727 -3.69 48.03 -14.31
C VAL A 727 -3.57 46.98 -15.41
N VAL A 728 -4.52 46.07 -15.50
CA VAL A 728 -4.52 45.02 -16.56
C VAL A 728 -4.59 45.59 -17.96
N HIS A 729 -5.34 46.71 -18.16
CA HIS A 729 -5.59 47.22 -19.49
C HIS A 729 -4.60 48.32 -19.95
N ASP A 730 -4.12 49.13 -18.99
CA ASP A 730 -3.39 50.35 -19.30
C ASP A 730 -1.88 50.28 -19.02
N VAL A 731 -1.40 49.23 -18.28
CA VAL A 731 0.01 49.08 -17.91
C VAL A 731 0.69 48.13 -18.92
N PRO A 732 1.85 48.54 -19.52
CA PRO A 732 2.55 47.72 -20.52
C PRO A 732 3.48 46.63 -19.92
N SER A 733 3.53 46.54 -18.62
CA SER A 733 4.40 45.60 -17.85
C SER A 733 3.76 44.21 -17.68
N ASN A 734 4.54 43.25 -17.18
CA ASN A 734 3.98 41.98 -16.69
C ASN A 734 2.99 42.25 -15.55
N VAL A 735 1.90 41.54 -15.50
CA VAL A 735 0.87 41.70 -14.47
C VAL A 735 0.65 40.36 -13.76
N ALA A 736 0.79 40.33 -12.44
CA ALA A 736 0.44 39.21 -11.59
C ALA A 736 -0.77 39.55 -10.71
N LEU A 737 -1.84 38.82 -10.88
CA LEU A 737 -3.05 38.91 -10.05
C LEU A 737 -3.01 37.82 -9.00
N ILE A 738 -2.96 38.20 -7.72
CA ILE A 738 -2.66 37.31 -6.60
C ILE A 738 -3.88 37.14 -5.73
N ARG A 739 -4.22 35.89 -5.44
CA ARG A 739 -5.27 35.50 -4.49
C ARG A 739 -4.66 34.61 -3.42
N GLY A 740 -4.74 35.01 -2.18
CA GLY A 740 -4.46 34.16 -1.01
C GLY A 740 -5.55 33.11 -0.78
N SER A 741 -5.18 31.98 -0.25
CA SER A 741 -6.03 30.83 0.08
C SER A 741 -7.07 31.12 1.16
#